data_29890f8e1ae8228a2b4f1fee46d1481c
#
_entry.id   29890f8e1ae8228a2b4f1fee46d1481c
#
_cell.length_a   1.000
_cell.length_b   1.000
_cell.length_c   1.000
_cell.angle_alpha   90.00
_cell.angle_beta   90.00
_cell.angle_gamma   90.00
#
_symmetry.space_group_name_H-M   'P 1'
#
loop_
_entity.id
_entity.type
_entity.pdbx_description
1 polymer ?
#
loop_
_entity_poly.entity_id
_entity_poly.type
_entity_poly.pdbx_seq_one_letter_code
_entity_poly.pdbx_strand_id
1 'polypeptide(L)'
;MADRYLKYLSLKSIIILAFLIDKMSAFSICPTAVWSLSGTTVTGSTGIRLKTPIAIIVDNSSNTYAADNTNYRVLQFPVNSTTGTLKINGSFGTGLNQFSAMTDMGMDANGNIYVLDGTLSRVTKWTPGSASGILVAGGGPFNDYFDGHVDTMSQPGGMFIEPQSLFIWIADTNNSRIVKWVNSSTALTVCGSYGSNSNQFINPKGLFIDTTTGNTLYVVDSGNHRVQMWPPGATSGITVAGLTGYYGTGLNQLWNPLAIVVDSNQNMYIADVTNARILQWKVGASFGVKIEGITAYGTSSITFDPNGSLFFADTNNNRVLRYAVSCPTNISTTTVSSVVTTTMPISTSNCATTVWALNATTIAGSPTGIAGFNSTLLNGPFGAVVGTNDSIYVIDYSNTYYRIQLFYPGSQLGTIIINTTRGTGLNQFQQVNAFNIDVSGNIYILDAGNYRVTKWAPGTSTGIIVAGGNGKGSSLNQLNSPYDFFVEPNTSYIWIADYNNCRIVKWMNSSTGTLVAGSGCGTQANQFNGPYGLFVDTSDSNTFYVADCYNYRIQKWLYGASNGTTVAGTGVSGSALNQLNQPLHLIMDANKSLYILDYGNNRIVLWLLGSTSGILIAGSNTYGVLPSQLFEPYSVRLDSTGALIVDDCGNNRIQRFPVLCSPNMTPSSSSSTTSVATTSQNTTMAISLTTNSLTTSA
;
A
#
# COMPACT_ATOMS: atom_id res chain seq x y z
N MET A 1 27.02 48.78 -9.42
CA MET A 1 27.61 47.43 -9.64
C MET A 1 27.61 46.57 -8.38
N ALA A 2 27.74 47.12 -7.21
CA ALA A 2 27.72 46.36 -5.95
C ALA A 2 26.38 45.68 -5.64
N ASP A 3 25.25 46.29 -6.00
CA ASP A 3 23.90 45.75 -5.72
C ASP A 3 23.49 44.55 -6.60
N ARG A 4 24.12 44.37 -7.77
CA ARG A 4 23.92 43.18 -8.61
C ARG A 4 24.76 41.99 -8.17
N TYR A 5 25.89 42.22 -7.50
CA TYR A 5 26.79 41.18 -6.99
C TYR A 5 26.24 40.52 -5.71
N LEU A 6 25.60 41.31 -4.83
CA LEU A 6 24.98 40.82 -3.61
C LEU A 6 23.72 39.95 -3.90
N LYS A 7 22.94 40.32 -4.93
CA LYS A 7 21.79 39.47 -5.36
C LYS A 7 22.24 38.15 -6.02
N TYR A 8 23.41 38.14 -6.72
CA TYR A 8 23.91 36.93 -7.36
C TYR A 8 24.56 35.94 -6.36
N LEU A 9 25.15 36.44 -5.27
CA LEU A 9 25.68 35.63 -4.17
C LEU A 9 24.55 35.06 -3.29
N SER A 10 23.44 35.81 -3.09
CA SER A 10 22.29 35.32 -2.34
C SER A 10 21.52 34.21 -3.10
N LEU A 11 21.38 34.33 -4.43
CA LEU A 11 20.73 33.29 -5.24
C LEU A 11 21.56 32.00 -5.36
N LYS A 12 22.91 32.12 -5.48
CA LYS A 12 23.76 30.93 -5.49
C LYS A 12 23.83 30.24 -4.14
N SER A 13 23.82 31.00 -3.04
CA SER A 13 23.78 30.43 -1.70
C SER A 13 22.42 29.77 -1.40
N ILE A 14 21.33 30.32 -1.88
CA ILE A 14 19.98 29.72 -1.76
C ILE A 14 19.85 28.49 -2.62
N ILE A 15 20.39 28.47 -3.85
CA ILE A 15 20.37 27.30 -4.73
C ILE A 15 21.30 26.19 -4.21
N ILE A 16 22.47 26.52 -3.65
CA ILE A 16 23.36 25.53 -3.03
C ILE A 16 22.78 25.04 -1.71
N LEU A 17 22.09 25.89 -0.94
CA LEU A 17 21.37 25.46 0.27
C LEU A 17 20.15 24.59 -0.06
N ALA A 18 19.41 24.89 -1.14
CA ALA A 18 18.30 24.05 -1.61
C ALA A 18 18.78 22.67 -2.11
N PHE A 19 19.97 22.57 -2.74
CA PHE A 19 20.55 21.29 -3.15
C PHE A 19 21.20 20.48 -2.01
N LEU A 20 21.50 21.11 -0.88
CA LEU A 20 22.04 20.45 0.33
C LEU A 20 20.94 20.05 1.33
N ILE A 21 19.74 20.62 1.23
CA ILE A 21 18.61 20.33 2.15
C ILE A 21 17.83 19.09 1.73
N ASP A 22 17.94 18.64 0.47
CA ASP A 22 17.09 17.57 -0.10
C ASP A 22 17.61 16.14 0.14
N LYS A 23 18.68 15.96 0.90
CA LYS A 23 19.29 14.62 1.14
C LYS A 23 19.09 14.02 2.53
N MET A 24 18.42 14.68 3.46
CA MET A 24 18.27 14.16 4.84
C MET A 24 16.88 13.61 5.19
N SER A 25 15.90 13.59 4.30
CA SER A 25 14.52 13.21 4.68
C SER A 25 13.79 12.23 3.77
N ALA A 26 14.40 11.71 2.71
CA ALA A 26 13.72 10.74 1.84
C ALA A 26 14.67 9.61 1.44
N PHE A 27 14.86 8.68 2.34
CA PHE A 27 15.53 7.43 2.06
C PHE A 27 14.52 6.48 1.38
N SER A 28 14.78 6.10 0.12
CA SER A 28 13.95 5.16 -0.64
C SER A 28 14.69 3.85 -0.82
N ILE A 29 14.13 2.78 -0.26
CA ILE A 29 14.55 1.44 -0.59
C ILE A 29 13.88 1.06 -1.92
N CYS A 30 14.65 0.49 -2.87
CA CYS A 30 14.06 0.06 -4.13
C CYS A 30 12.95 -0.97 -3.91
N PRO A 31 11.88 -0.97 -4.73
CA PRO A 31 10.74 -1.87 -4.55
C PRO A 31 11.11 -3.36 -4.60
N THR A 32 12.25 -3.69 -5.21
CA THR A 32 12.78 -5.06 -5.39
C THR A 32 13.97 -5.34 -4.47
N ALA A 33 14.11 -4.62 -3.36
CA ALA A 33 15.21 -4.78 -2.42
C ALA A 33 15.31 -6.22 -1.91
N VAL A 34 16.48 -6.81 -2.04
CA VAL A 34 16.82 -8.11 -1.45
C VAL A 34 17.81 -7.88 -0.32
N TRP A 35 17.46 -8.32 0.86
CA TRP A 35 18.32 -8.24 2.04
C TRP A 35 19.30 -9.40 2.07
N SER A 36 20.54 -9.14 2.52
CA SER A 36 21.50 -10.22 2.74
C SER A 36 20.93 -11.21 3.79
N LEU A 37 21.05 -12.50 3.54
CA LEU A 37 20.57 -13.54 4.47
C LEU A 37 21.42 -13.66 5.74
N SER A 38 22.56 -12.97 5.80
CA SER A 38 23.45 -12.94 6.96
C SER A 38 23.85 -11.52 7.29
N GLY A 39 23.70 -11.12 8.55
CA GLY A 39 24.17 -9.82 9.05
C GLY A 39 25.69 -9.78 9.26
N THR A 40 26.31 -8.67 8.88
CA THR A 40 27.69 -8.39 9.23
C THR A 40 27.72 -7.67 10.58
N THR A 41 28.59 -8.14 11.49
CA THR A 41 28.84 -7.44 12.76
C THR A 41 29.63 -6.18 12.48
N VAL A 42 29.04 -5.02 12.78
CA VAL A 42 29.68 -3.71 12.62
C VAL A 42 30.59 -3.40 13.81
N THR A 43 30.26 -3.95 14.98
CA THR A 43 30.90 -3.59 16.25
C THR A 43 31.26 -4.82 17.07
N GLY A 44 32.35 -4.76 17.83
CA GLY A 44 32.53 -5.64 18.97
C GLY A 44 33.37 -6.90 18.78
N SER A 45 33.96 -7.15 17.60
CA SER A 45 34.81 -8.35 17.40
C SER A 45 36.28 -8.15 17.85
N THR A 46 36.80 -6.91 17.78
CA THR A 46 38.15 -6.54 18.21
C THR A 46 38.17 -5.14 18.81
N GLY A 47 38.98 -4.87 19.82
CA GLY A 47 39.06 -3.54 20.45
C GLY A 47 38.05 -3.28 21.57
N ILE A 48 37.44 -2.10 21.58
CA ILE A 48 36.47 -1.69 22.63
C ILE A 48 35.14 -2.45 22.41
N ARG A 49 34.82 -3.37 23.32
CA ARG A 49 33.57 -4.15 23.28
C ARG A 49 32.40 -3.33 23.79
N LEU A 50 31.24 -3.48 23.11
CA LEU A 50 29.95 -3.00 23.60
C LEU A 50 29.42 -3.92 24.73
N LYS A 51 28.62 -3.32 25.60
CA LYS A 51 27.83 -4.06 26.62
C LYS A 51 26.44 -3.46 26.70
N THR A 52 25.44 -4.24 26.28
CA THR A 52 24.03 -3.82 26.14
C THR A 52 23.87 -2.55 25.26
N PRO A 53 24.21 -2.59 23.96
CA PRO A 53 23.90 -1.48 23.06
C PRO A 53 22.37 -1.33 22.97
N ILE A 54 21.86 -0.14 23.30
CA ILE A 54 20.41 0.10 23.39
C ILE A 54 19.86 0.95 22.25
N ALA A 55 20.66 1.90 21.75
CA ALA A 55 20.29 2.79 20.68
C ALA A 55 21.42 2.94 19.68
N ILE A 56 21.07 3.12 18.41
CA ILE A 56 22.03 3.29 17.31
C ILE A 56 21.61 4.44 16.39
N ILE A 57 22.60 5.11 15.82
CA ILE A 57 22.43 6.11 14.75
C ILE A 57 23.44 5.76 13.66
N VAL A 58 23.07 6.00 12.40
CA VAL A 58 23.98 5.96 11.27
C VAL A 58 23.98 7.34 10.63
N ASP A 59 25.19 7.95 10.49
CA ASP A 59 25.33 9.28 9.89
C ASP A 59 25.37 9.21 8.35
N ASN A 60 25.38 10.38 7.69
CA ASN A 60 25.40 10.50 6.24
C ASN A 60 26.68 9.92 5.57
N SER A 61 27.70 9.64 6.35
CA SER A 61 28.93 8.98 5.92
C SER A 61 28.92 7.49 6.24
N SER A 62 27.77 6.93 6.65
CA SER A 62 27.58 5.54 7.08
C SER A 62 28.42 5.15 8.30
N ASN A 63 28.87 6.10 9.13
CA ASN A 63 29.44 5.77 10.42
C ASN A 63 28.32 5.40 11.39
N THR A 64 28.56 4.36 12.16
CA THR A 64 27.59 3.86 13.14
C THR A 64 27.95 4.37 14.54
N TYR A 65 26.97 4.96 15.23
CA TYR A 65 27.09 5.34 16.63
C TYR A 65 26.26 4.39 17.48
N ALA A 66 26.80 3.93 18.60
CA ALA A 66 26.13 3.01 19.50
C ALA A 66 26.15 3.52 20.94
N ALA A 67 25.00 3.62 21.57
CA ALA A 67 24.87 3.86 23.01
C ALA A 67 25.17 2.58 23.78
N ASP A 68 26.36 2.51 24.38
CA ASP A 68 26.87 1.41 25.19
C ASP A 68 26.36 1.58 26.64
N ASN A 69 25.10 1.17 26.87
CA ASN A 69 24.32 1.56 28.03
C ASN A 69 24.95 1.16 29.38
N THR A 70 25.40 -0.09 29.52
CA THR A 70 26.02 -0.55 30.78
C THR A 70 27.36 0.15 31.06
N ASN A 71 28.04 0.64 30.04
CA ASN A 71 29.30 1.36 30.19
C ASN A 71 29.11 2.89 30.15
N TYR A 72 27.86 3.39 30.06
CA TYR A 72 27.51 4.83 30.13
C TYR A 72 28.25 5.70 29.09
N ARG A 73 28.43 5.20 27.85
CA ARG A 73 29.23 5.88 26.84
C ARG A 73 28.62 5.73 25.45
N VAL A 74 29.00 6.61 24.51
CA VAL A 74 28.66 6.49 23.09
C VAL A 74 29.94 6.29 22.29
N LEU A 75 29.96 5.27 21.46
CA LEU A 75 31.03 4.92 20.55
C LEU A 75 30.64 5.18 19.10
N GLN A 76 31.59 5.69 18.30
CA GLN A 76 31.45 5.76 16.84
C GLN A 76 32.31 4.67 16.20
N PHE A 77 31.74 3.97 15.26
CA PHE A 77 32.40 2.98 14.40
C PHE A 77 32.39 3.51 12.97
N PRO A 78 33.55 3.88 12.41
CA PRO A 78 33.66 4.28 11.01
C PRO A 78 33.16 3.17 10.07
N VAL A 79 32.67 3.55 8.88
CA VAL A 79 32.25 2.58 7.87
C VAL A 79 33.37 1.56 7.59
N ASN A 80 33.00 0.28 7.54
CA ASN A 80 33.94 -0.85 7.37
C ASN A 80 35.00 -1.03 8.47
N SER A 81 34.86 -0.38 9.63
CA SER A 81 35.72 -0.54 10.78
C SER A 81 34.96 -1.17 11.96
N THR A 82 35.60 -2.16 12.57
CA THR A 82 35.11 -2.75 13.84
C THR A 82 35.70 -2.08 15.07
N THR A 83 36.61 -1.13 14.88
CA THR A 83 37.25 -0.39 15.97
C THR A 83 36.47 0.88 16.27
N GLY A 84 35.90 0.94 17.48
CA GLY A 84 35.14 2.09 17.95
C GLY A 84 36.03 3.22 18.49
N THR A 85 35.61 4.46 18.26
CA THR A 85 36.21 5.67 18.90
C THR A 85 35.16 6.24 19.88
N LEU A 86 35.68 6.68 21.05
CA LEU A 86 34.86 7.26 22.10
C LEU A 86 34.37 8.66 21.69
N LYS A 87 33.07 8.89 21.74
CA LYS A 87 32.41 10.18 21.44
C LYS A 87 31.88 10.86 22.70
N ILE A 88 31.23 10.08 23.54
CA ILE A 88 30.75 10.52 24.84
C ILE A 88 31.29 9.56 25.87
N ASN A 89 31.99 10.11 26.87
CA ASN A 89 32.53 9.37 28.01
C ASN A 89 31.77 9.78 29.27
N GLY A 90 30.68 9.09 29.54
CA GLY A 90 29.88 9.32 30.75
C GLY A 90 30.26 8.36 31.87
N SER A 91 29.54 8.46 32.96
CA SER A 91 29.55 7.54 34.10
C SER A 91 28.17 7.42 34.70
N PHE A 92 27.98 6.50 35.61
CA PHE A 92 26.71 6.40 36.36
C PHE A 92 26.52 7.62 37.26
N GLY A 93 25.30 8.20 37.23
CA GLY A 93 24.91 9.30 38.11
C GLY A 93 23.90 10.28 37.46
N THR A 94 23.71 11.42 38.14
CA THR A 94 22.69 12.42 37.77
C THR A 94 23.22 13.69 37.13
N GLY A 95 24.55 13.90 37.12
CA GLY A 95 25.21 15.04 36.50
C GLY A 95 25.01 15.10 34.97
N LEU A 96 25.28 16.26 34.37
CA LEU A 96 25.13 16.45 32.91
C LEU A 96 26.19 15.69 32.07
N ASN A 97 27.22 15.15 32.71
CA ASN A 97 28.18 14.22 32.13
C ASN A 97 27.96 12.76 32.58
N GLN A 98 26.79 12.48 33.16
CA GLN A 98 26.46 11.16 33.71
C GLN A 98 25.15 10.67 33.14
N PHE A 99 24.93 9.34 33.17
CA PHE A 99 23.73 8.67 32.77
C PHE A 99 23.30 7.68 33.85
N SER A 100 21.97 7.42 33.95
CA SER A 100 21.43 6.32 34.75
C SER A 100 21.02 5.16 33.86
N ALA A 101 20.22 5.42 32.82
CA ALA A 101 19.85 4.43 31.81
C ALA A 101 19.52 5.13 30.49
N MET A 102 20.44 5.06 29.53
CA MET A 102 20.16 5.53 28.18
C MET A 102 19.08 4.64 27.57
N THR A 103 18.05 5.21 26.95
CA THR A 103 16.95 4.47 26.30
C THR A 103 16.92 4.71 24.80
N ASP A 104 17.34 5.91 24.35
CA ASP A 104 17.41 6.24 22.93
C ASP A 104 18.44 7.34 22.66
N MET A 105 18.82 7.53 21.39
CA MET A 105 19.65 8.64 20.97
C MET A 105 19.32 9.09 19.56
N GLY A 106 19.57 10.39 19.28
CA GLY A 106 19.40 11.02 17.98
C GLY A 106 20.59 11.88 17.62
N MET A 107 20.67 12.34 16.38
CA MET A 107 21.72 13.25 15.91
C MET A 107 21.11 14.33 15.03
N ASP A 108 21.59 15.56 15.16
CA ASP A 108 21.24 16.64 14.25
C ASP A 108 22.25 16.76 13.08
N ALA A 109 21.92 17.61 12.10
CA ALA A 109 22.76 17.83 10.92
C ALA A 109 24.16 18.38 11.22
N ASN A 110 24.37 18.95 12.42
CA ASN A 110 25.65 19.48 12.87
C ASN A 110 26.50 18.43 13.60
N GLY A 111 26.00 17.17 13.68
CA GLY A 111 26.68 16.09 14.38
C GLY A 111 26.57 16.17 15.91
N ASN A 112 25.65 16.99 16.45
CA ASN A 112 25.36 16.96 17.86
C ASN A 112 24.57 15.71 18.20
N ILE A 113 24.99 14.99 19.23
CA ILE A 113 24.32 13.78 19.72
C ILE A 113 23.37 14.14 20.84
N TYR A 114 22.13 13.67 20.74
CA TYR A 114 21.11 13.78 21.77
C TYR A 114 20.93 12.43 22.42
N VAL A 115 20.99 12.38 23.74
CA VAL A 115 20.85 11.14 24.52
C VAL A 115 19.62 11.24 25.42
N LEU A 116 18.69 10.32 25.24
CA LEU A 116 17.54 10.15 26.13
C LEU A 116 17.92 9.24 27.28
N ASP A 117 17.86 9.76 28.50
CA ASP A 117 18.04 9.01 29.75
C ASP A 117 16.67 8.72 30.34
N GLY A 118 16.20 7.49 30.16
CA GLY A 118 14.86 7.10 30.59
C GLY A 118 14.66 7.14 32.11
N THR A 119 15.67 6.75 32.87
CA THR A 119 15.59 6.79 34.34
C THR A 119 15.62 8.21 34.89
N LEU A 120 16.43 9.08 34.29
CA LEU A 120 16.50 10.50 34.70
C LEU A 120 15.46 11.37 34.00
N SER A 121 14.64 10.77 33.11
CA SER A 121 13.55 11.44 32.39
C SER A 121 14.00 12.75 31.75
N ARG A 122 15.13 12.70 31.02
CA ARG A 122 15.73 13.88 30.40
C ARG A 122 16.40 13.58 29.05
N VAL A 123 16.55 14.62 28.23
CA VAL A 123 17.41 14.60 27.05
C VAL A 123 18.57 15.55 27.24
N THR A 124 19.79 15.06 27.02
CA THR A 124 21.00 15.87 26.99
C THR A 124 21.58 15.97 25.57
N LYS A 125 21.94 17.17 25.14
CA LYS A 125 22.60 17.45 23.85
C LYS A 125 24.09 17.54 24.05
N TRP A 126 24.87 16.85 23.21
CA TRP A 126 26.30 16.78 23.24
C TRP A 126 26.90 17.30 21.93
N THR A 127 27.60 18.41 21.97
CA THR A 127 28.34 18.90 20.80
C THR A 127 29.62 18.09 20.61
N PRO A 128 30.10 17.93 19.35
CA PRO A 128 31.35 17.18 19.11
C PRO A 128 32.51 17.67 19.98
N GLY A 129 33.11 16.76 20.77
CA GLY A 129 34.22 17.03 21.66
C GLY A 129 33.87 17.64 23.03
N SER A 130 32.57 17.84 23.34
CA SER A 130 32.19 18.36 24.66
C SER A 130 32.42 17.33 25.78
N ALA A 131 32.82 17.79 26.95
CA ALA A 131 33.04 16.98 28.16
C ALA A 131 31.75 16.74 28.97
N SER A 132 30.68 17.50 28.70
CA SER A 132 29.38 17.37 29.34
C SER A 132 28.26 17.73 28.37
N GLY A 133 27.07 17.17 28.61
CA GLY A 133 25.87 17.51 27.86
C GLY A 133 25.22 18.81 28.34
N ILE A 134 24.28 19.30 27.56
CA ILE A 134 23.40 20.41 27.89
C ILE A 134 21.98 19.85 28.00
N LEU A 135 21.24 20.15 29.07
CA LEU A 135 19.85 19.75 29.20
C LEU A 135 18.98 20.46 28.16
N VAL A 136 18.24 19.70 27.35
CA VAL A 136 17.39 20.24 26.28
C VAL A 136 15.93 19.81 26.38
N ALA A 137 15.61 18.80 27.20
CA ALA A 137 14.26 18.39 27.51
C ALA A 137 14.20 17.66 28.85
N GLY A 138 13.12 17.81 29.61
CA GLY A 138 12.89 17.12 30.88
C GLY A 138 13.83 17.56 31.99
N GLY A 139 14.16 16.64 32.92
CA GLY A 139 15.04 16.90 34.06
C GLY A 139 14.36 17.60 35.23
N GLY A 140 13.04 17.70 35.23
CA GLY A 140 12.23 18.14 36.37
C GLY A 140 12.27 17.10 37.50
N PRO A 141 11.68 17.41 38.66
CA PRO A 141 11.63 16.49 39.79
C PRO A 141 10.92 15.18 39.38
N PHE A 142 11.49 14.08 39.82
CA PHE A 142 10.97 12.73 39.61
C PHE A 142 9.56 12.63 40.23
N ASN A 143 8.52 12.47 39.41
CA ASN A 143 7.21 12.06 39.88
C ASN A 143 6.85 10.71 39.25
N ASP A 144 6.77 9.68 40.11
CA ASP A 144 6.37 8.31 39.70
C ASP A 144 4.88 8.21 39.33
N TYR A 145 4.15 9.30 39.35
CA TYR A 145 2.70 9.35 39.10
C TYR A 145 2.38 10.41 38.03
N PHE A 146 1.38 10.10 37.25
CA PHE A 146 0.74 11.00 36.28
C PHE A 146 0.25 12.29 37.01
N ASP A 147 1.07 13.34 37.01
CA ASP A 147 0.78 14.61 37.66
C ASP A 147 0.09 15.62 36.72
N GLY A 148 -0.10 15.23 35.44
CA GLY A 148 -0.74 16.07 34.41
C GLY A 148 0.12 17.19 33.88
N HIS A 149 1.32 17.43 34.39
CA HIS A 149 2.21 18.47 33.89
C HIS A 149 2.89 18.03 32.57
N VAL A 150 2.95 18.92 31.58
CA VAL A 150 3.50 18.61 30.26
C VAL A 150 5.02 18.60 30.23
N ASP A 151 5.66 19.24 31.17
CA ASP A 151 7.12 19.42 31.33
C ASP A 151 7.78 18.30 32.16
N THR A 152 6.99 17.40 32.76
CA THR A 152 7.46 16.22 33.47
C THR A 152 7.32 14.97 32.59
N MET A 153 8.35 14.14 32.52
CA MET A 153 8.33 12.85 31.83
C MET A 153 8.49 11.72 32.83
N SER A 154 7.98 10.52 32.49
CA SER A 154 8.16 9.32 33.29
C SER A 154 8.63 8.17 32.43
N GLN A 155 9.88 7.72 32.66
CA GLN A 155 10.55 6.63 31.96
C GLN A 155 10.35 6.64 30.43
N PRO A 156 10.69 7.74 29.75
CA PRO A 156 10.53 7.85 28.31
C PRO A 156 11.29 6.75 27.56
N GLY A 157 10.66 6.19 26.54
CA GLY A 157 11.16 5.01 25.83
C GLY A 157 11.90 5.31 24.53
N GLY A 158 11.47 6.32 23.78
CA GLY A 158 12.03 6.66 22.48
C GLY A 158 11.90 8.14 22.15
N MET A 159 12.71 8.63 21.22
CA MET A 159 12.66 10.01 20.77
C MET A 159 12.94 10.15 19.26
N PHE A 160 12.49 11.27 18.70
CA PHE A 160 12.80 11.70 17.34
C PHE A 160 13.13 13.20 17.33
N ILE A 161 14.14 13.59 16.56
CA ILE A 161 14.56 14.99 16.41
C ILE A 161 14.15 15.46 15.03
N GLU A 162 13.31 16.49 14.95
CA GLU A 162 12.96 17.10 13.67
C GLU A 162 14.19 17.74 13.02
N PRO A 163 14.52 17.39 11.77
CA PRO A 163 15.77 17.83 11.14
C PRO A 163 15.91 19.35 10.98
N GLN A 164 14.81 20.07 10.79
CA GLN A 164 14.82 21.52 10.50
C GLN A 164 14.61 22.38 11.75
N SER A 165 13.60 22.04 12.53
CA SER A 165 13.21 22.81 13.73
C SER A 165 14.01 22.45 14.97
N LEU A 166 14.64 21.27 14.97
CA LEU A 166 15.29 20.63 16.11
C LEU A 166 14.32 20.36 17.29
N PHE A 167 13.03 20.36 17.05
CA PHE A 167 12.05 19.95 18.06
C PHE A 167 12.23 18.47 18.39
N ILE A 168 12.03 18.13 19.66
CA ILE A 168 12.26 16.79 20.16
C ILE A 168 10.91 16.15 20.49
N TRP A 169 10.57 15.09 19.78
CA TRP A 169 9.39 14.28 20.06
C TRP A 169 9.79 13.12 20.95
N ILE A 170 8.99 12.83 21.98
CA ILE A 170 9.33 11.82 22.98
C ILE A 170 8.11 10.96 23.28
N ALA A 171 8.29 9.63 23.28
CA ALA A 171 7.34 8.69 23.83
C ALA A 171 7.49 8.68 25.34
N ASP A 172 6.60 9.37 26.03
CA ASP A 172 6.53 9.49 27.49
C ASP A 172 5.79 8.27 28.05
N THR A 173 6.55 7.17 28.15
CA THR A 173 6.06 5.79 28.23
C THR A 173 5.09 5.56 29.40
N ASN A 174 5.50 5.88 30.62
CA ASN A 174 4.65 5.63 31.79
C ASN A 174 3.46 6.59 31.87
N ASN A 175 3.56 7.76 31.23
CA ASN A 175 2.45 8.71 31.11
C ASN A 175 1.55 8.42 29.91
N SER A 176 1.86 7.35 29.12
CA SER A 176 1.04 6.90 27.99
C SER A 176 0.70 8.00 26.98
N ARG A 177 1.66 8.87 26.66
CA ARG A 177 1.47 10.02 25.77
C ARG A 177 2.70 10.28 24.90
N ILE A 178 2.51 11.08 23.86
CA ILE A 178 3.61 11.66 23.07
C ILE A 178 3.69 13.15 23.37
N VAL A 179 4.88 13.62 23.71
CA VAL A 179 5.18 15.02 23.98
C VAL A 179 6.16 15.56 22.96
N LYS A 180 5.99 16.82 22.58
CA LYS A 180 6.89 17.57 21.69
C LYS A 180 7.52 18.73 22.46
N TRP A 181 8.84 18.69 22.59
CA TRP A 181 9.62 19.79 23.19
C TRP A 181 10.05 20.77 22.10
N VAL A 182 9.60 22.02 22.24
CA VAL A 182 9.93 23.11 21.29
C VAL A 182 11.13 23.92 21.74
N ASN A 183 11.50 23.82 23.02
CA ASN A 183 12.73 24.33 23.63
C ASN A 183 12.95 23.62 24.97
N SER A 184 14.02 23.98 25.71
CA SER A 184 14.40 23.31 26.97
C SER A 184 13.41 23.46 28.13
N SER A 185 12.43 24.36 28.02
CA SER A 185 11.45 24.68 29.07
C SER A 185 9.99 24.54 28.64
N THR A 186 9.73 24.22 27.37
CA THR A 186 8.37 24.19 26.84
C THR A 186 8.09 22.90 26.12
N ALA A 187 7.18 22.10 26.65
CA ALA A 187 6.64 20.89 26.03
C ALA A 187 5.17 21.04 25.69
N LEU A 188 4.72 20.30 24.69
CA LEU A 188 3.33 20.21 24.26
C LEU A 188 2.92 18.73 24.26
N THR A 189 1.83 18.38 24.90
CA THR A 189 1.22 17.07 24.69
C THR A 189 0.60 17.03 23.29
N VAL A 190 1.08 16.11 22.46
CA VAL A 190 0.60 15.96 21.09
C VAL A 190 -0.61 15.04 21.05
N CYS A 191 -0.50 13.88 21.69
CA CYS A 191 -1.55 12.86 21.69
C CYS A 191 -1.32 11.84 22.79
N GLY A 192 -2.37 11.05 23.11
CA GLY A 192 -2.32 9.89 23.96
C GLY A 192 -2.86 10.12 25.36
N SER A 193 -3.34 9.04 25.93
CA SER A 193 -3.70 8.81 27.33
C SER A 193 -3.66 7.30 27.55
N TYR A 194 -3.75 6.84 28.78
CA TYR A 194 -3.71 5.40 29.08
C TYR A 194 -4.94 4.64 28.53
N GLY A 195 -4.71 3.56 27.79
CA GLY A 195 -5.74 2.65 27.28
C GLY A 195 -5.48 2.08 25.90
N SER A 196 -6.49 1.42 25.32
CA SER A 196 -6.40 0.71 24.04
C SER A 196 -7.21 1.33 22.89
N ASN A 197 -7.97 2.41 23.15
CA ASN A 197 -8.73 3.10 22.12
C ASN A 197 -7.81 3.75 21.08
N SER A 198 -8.38 4.27 19.99
CA SER A 198 -7.62 4.90 18.91
C SER A 198 -6.87 6.18 19.32
N ASN A 199 -7.27 6.84 20.40
CA ASN A 199 -6.61 8.01 20.99
C ASN A 199 -5.79 7.68 22.26
N GLN A 200 -5.50 6.42 22.52
CA GLN A 200 -4.85 5.94 23.74
C GLN A 200 -3.64 5.08 23.45
N PHE A 201 -2.72 4.96 24.42
CA PHE A 201 -1.55 4.10 24.40
C PHE A 201 -1.38 3.31 25.69
N ILE A 202 -0.71 2.16 25.60
CA ILE A 202 -0.13 1.44 26.73
C ILE A 202 1.36 1.24 26.47
N ASN A 203 2.22 1.83 27.29
CA ASN A 203 3.67 1.74 27.15
C ASN A 203 4.18 2.10 25.74
N PRO A 204 3.88 3.29 25.17
CA PRO A 204 4.46 3.70 23.90
C PRO A 204 5.97 3.73 24.00
N LYS A 205 6.68 3.16 23.00
CA LYS A 205 8.14 3.01 22.99
C LYS A 205 8.76 3.77 21.82
N GLY A 206 8.99 3.14 20.69
CA GLY A 206 9.55 3.78 19.51
C GLY A 206 8.57 4.74 18.85
N LEU A 207 9.10 5.78 18.23
CA LEU A 207 8.31 6.69 17.40
C LEU A 207 9.11 7.14 16.18
N PHE A 208 8.41 7.51 15.12
CA PHE A 208 8.99 8.06 13.90
C PHE A 208 8.11 9.19 13.38
N ILE A 209 8.72 10.27 12.90
CA ILE A 209 8.01 11.39 12.27
C ILE A 209 8.37 11.41 10.79
N ASP A 210 7.37 11.20 9.95
CA ASP A 210 7.52 11.41 8.52
C ASP A 210 7.32 12.89 8.18
N THR A 211 8.45 13.59 8.04
CA THR A 211 8.47 15.02 7.74
C THR A 211 8.05 15.32 6.30
N THR A 212 8.06 14.33 5.41
CA THR A 212 7.66 14.48 4.00
C THR A 212 6.15 14.56 3.81
N THR A 213 5.40 14.01 4.77
CA THR A 213 3.93 14.02 4.79
C THR A 213 3.33 15.04 5.77
N GLY A 214 4.08 16.11 6.06
CA GLY A 214 3.63 17.18 6.96
C GLY A 214 3.71 16.81 8.44
N ASN A 215 4.65 15.95 8.83
CA ASN A 215 4.86 15.45 10.20
C ASN A 215 3.82 14.40 10.64
N THR A 216 3.53 13.43 9.78
CA THR A 216 2.78 12.24 10.19
C THR A 216 3.58 11.46 11.24
N LEU A 217 2.97 11.22 12.40
CA LEU A 217 3.57 10.54 13.53
C LEU A 217 3.21 9.04 13.49
N TYR A 218 4.20 8.17 13.63
CA TYR A 218 4.05 6.75 13.87
C TYR A 218 4.51 6.40 15.28
N VAL A 219 3.68 5.70 16.05
CA VAL A 219 3.94 5.32 17.45
C VAL A 219 3.88 3.82 17.61
N VAL A 220 4.92 3.23 18.15
CA VAL A 220 4.95 1.84 18.61
C VAL A 220 4.24 1.78 19.97
N ASP A 221 2.98 1.38 19.96
CA ASP A 221 2.12 1.19 21.14
C ASP A 221 2.32 -0.22 21.69
N SER A 222 3.47 -0.39 22.35
CA SER A 222 4.06 -1.69 22.70
C SER A 222 3.15 -2.56 23.54
N GLY A 223 2.50 -1.99 24.56
CA GLY A 223 1.60 -2.73 25.46
C GLY A 223 0.26 -3.10 24.79
N ASN A 224 -0.11 -2.44 23.71
CA ASN A 224 -1.26 -2.79 22.88
C ASN A 224 -0.89 -3.63 21.65
N HIS A 225 0.40 -3.98 21.49
CA HIS A 225 0.91 -4.84 20.41
C HIS A 225 0.61 -4.33 19.00
N ARG A 226 0.67 -3.01 18.80
CA ARG A 226 0.32 -2.34 17.53
C ARG A 226 1.25 -1.17 17.23
N VAL A 227 1.18 -0.70 15.98
CA VAL A 227 1.66 0.63 15.57
C VAL A 227 0.47 1.49 15.22
N GLN A 228 0.44 2.71 15.75
CA GLN A 228 -0.55 3.73 15.39
C GLN A 228 0.08 4.83 14.56
N MET A 229 -0.59 5.22 13.47
CA MET A 229 -0.28 6.38 12.64
C MET A 229 -1.21 7.54 13.01
N TRP A 230 -0.63 8.72 13.20
CA TRP A 230 -1.34 9.95 13.53
C TRP A 230 -1.05 11.00 12.46
N PRO A 231 -1.96 11.26 11.53
CA PRO A 231 -1.85 12.37 10.59
C PRO A 231 -1.75 13.72 11.32
N PRO A 232 -1.17 14.75 10.71
CA PRO A 232 -1.08 16.08 11.31
C PRO A 232 -2.44 16.60 11.78
N GLY A 233 -2.53 17.01 13.04
CA GLY A 233 -3.77 17.55 13.64
C GLY A 233 -4.85 16.50 13.96
N ALA A 234 -4.59 15.21 13.80
CA ALA A 234 -5.55 14.17 14.15
C ALA A 234 -5.78 14.09 15.66
N THR A 235 -7.03 13.88 16.07
CA THR A 235 -7.43 13.67 17.47
C THR A 235 -7.45 12.20 17.87
N SER A 236 -7.24 11.28 16.89
CA SER A 236 -7.14 9.85 17.11
C SER A 236 -6.19 9.22 16.09
N GLY A 237 -5.51 8.16 16.49
CA GLY A 237 -4.62 7.40 15.62
C GLY A 237 -5.35 6.30 14.83
N ILE A 238 -4.70 5.83 13.78
CA ILE A 238 -5.12 4.70 12.95
C ILE A 238 -4.15 3.56 13.22
N THR A 239 -4.65 2.38 13.61
CA THR A 239 -3.79 1.19 13.72
C THR A 239 -3.35 0.77 12.32
N VAL A 240 -2.04 0.81 12.05
CA VAL A 240 -1.44 0.51 10.73
C VAL A 240 -0.61 -0.76 10.74
N ALA A 241 -0.32 -1.34 11.90
CA ALA A 241 0.32 -2.64 12.05
C ALA A 241 -0.05 -3.29 13.38
N GLY A 242 -0.15 -4.62 13.41
CA GLY A 242 -0.56 -5.38 14.59
C GLY A 242 -2.07 -5.39 14.83
N LEU A 243 -2.50 -6.15 15.83
CA LEU A 243 -3.89 -6.26 16.27
C LEU A 243 -4.01 -5.76 17.71
N THR A 244 -4.80 -4.72 17.94
CA THR A 244 -4.95 -4.09 19.27
C THR A 244 -5.30 -5.10 20.35
N GLY A 245 -4.43 -5.25 21.34
CA GLY A 245 -4.60 -6.14 22.47
C GLY A 245 -4.37 -7.64 22.19
N TYR A 246 -4.05 -8.01 20.94
CA TYR A 246 -3.81 -9.41 20.56
C TYR A 246 -2.37 -9.60 20.07
N TYR A 247 -1.52 -10.15 20.95
CA TYR A 247 -0.16 -10.52 20.57
C TYR A 247 -0.10 -11.91 19.92
N GLY A 248 0.94 -12.18 19.14
CA GLY A 248 1.15 -13.49 18.54
C GLY A 248 2.28 -13.51 17.50
N THR A 249 2.49 -14.68 16.90
CA THR A 249 3.53 -14.95 15.92
C THR A 249 3.07 -14.77 14.47
N GLY A 250 1.76 -14.55 14.24
CA GLY A 250 1.21 -14.30 12.90
C GLY A 250 1.83 -13.08 12.25
N LEU A 251 1.83 -13.02 10.92
CA LEU A 251 2.36 -11.86 10.19
C LEU A 251 1.48 -10.61 10.33
N ASN A 252 0.25 -10.76 10.77
CA ASN A 252 -0.68 -9.67 11.13
C ASN A 252 -0.65 -9.31 12.62
N GLN A 253 0.23 -9.94 13.40
CA GLN A 253 0.36 -9.72 14.85
C GLN A 253 1.76 -9.23 15.19
N LEU A 254 1.86 -8.48 16.28
CA LEU A 254 3.09 -8.07 16.93
C LEU A 254 3.11 -8.59 18.38
N TRP A 255 4.31 -8.68 18.96
CA TRP A 255 4.45 -9.02 20.39
C TRP A 255 5.54 -8.18 21.03
N ASN A 256 5.14 -7.19 21.83
CA ASN A 256 6.01 -6.17 22.43
C ASN A 256 6.96 -5.53 21.39
N PRO A 257 6.46 -4.90 20.32
CA PRO A 257 7.32 -4.18 19.41
C PRO A 257 7.99 -3.00 20.13
N LEU A 258 9.26 -2.68 19.81
CA LEU A 258 10.01 -1.63 20.51
C LEU A 258 10.42 -0.48 19.60
N ALA A 259 10.81 -0.73 18.37
CA ALA A 259 11.37 0.28 17.49
C ALA A 259 10.70 0.27 16.11
N ILE A 260 10.71 1.43 15.45
CA ILE A 260 10.17 1.63 14.11
C ILE A 260 11.04 2.63 13.33
N VAL A 261 11.19 2.36 12.03
CA VAL A 261 11.64 3.34 11.05
C VAL A 261 10.77 3.22 9.80
N VAL A 262 10.52 4.34 9.12
CA VAL A 262 9.68 4.38 7.92
C VAL A 262 10.50 4.92 6.75
N ASP A 263 10.45 4.25 5.60
CA ASP A 263 11.10 4.73 4.38
C ASP A 263 10.21 5.71 3.60
N SER A 264 10.76 6.33 2.56
CA SER A 264 10.02 7.29 1.71
C SER A 264 8.90 6.63 0.88
N ASN A 265 8.87 5.30 0.77
CA ASN A 265 7.79 4.54 0.14
C ASN A 265 6.69 4.17 1.14
N GLN A 266 6.75 4.71 2.38
CA GLN A 266 5.81 4.44 3.47
C GLN A 266 5.84 2.98 3.95
N ASN A 267 6.97 2.27 3.78
CA ASN A 267 7.17 0.98 4.42
C ASN A 267 7.69 1.20 5.83
N MET A 268 6.99 0.65 6.80
CA MET A 268 7.39 0.60 8.20
C MET A 268 8.27 -0.63 8.42
N TYR A 269 9.38 -0.47 9.09
CA TYR A 269 10.23 -1.56 9.56
C TYR A 269 10.12 -1.61 11.08
N ILE A 270 9.59 -2.71 11.61
CA ILE A 270 9.17 -2.82 13.00
C ILE A 270 9.98 -3.92 13.68
N ALA A 271 10.66 -3.58 14.77
CA ALA A 271 11.30 -4.55 15.64
C ALA A 271 10.25 -5.23 16.53
N ASP A 272 9.86 -6.43 16.14
CA ASP A 272 8.89 -7.29 16.83
C ASP A 272 9.63 -8.22 17.80
N VAL A 273 10.02 -7.67 18.94
CA VAL A 273 11.13 -8.13 19.78
C VAL A 273 10.87 -9.46 20.44
N THR A 274 9.69 -9.70 20.98
CA THR A 274 9.37 -10.98 21.61
C THR A 274 9.31 -12.12 20.59
N ASN A 275 8.95 -11.82 19.34
CA ASN A 275 8.99 -12.76 18.23
C ASN A 275 10.38 -12.86 17.56
N ALA A 276 11.38 -12.13 18.04
CA ALA A 276 12.76 -12.13 17.53
C ALA A 276 12.85 -11.90 16.02
N ARG A 277 12.06 -10.95 15.45
CA ARG A 277 12.00 -10.66 14.03
C ARG A 277 11.90 -9.18 13.74
N ILE A 278 12.24 -8.78 12.51
CA ILE A 278 11.89 -7.48 11.93
C ILE A 278 10.85 -7.72 10.85
N LEU A 279 9.74 -6.99 10.90
CA LEU A 279 8.70 -7.01 9.89
C LEU A 279 8.78 -5.72 9.07
N GLN A 280 8.83 -5.87 7.76
CA GLN A 280 8.51 -4.80 6.82
C GLN A 280 6.99 -4.75 6.66
N TRP A 281 6.40 -3.59 6.94
CA TRP A 281 4.95 -3.43 6.89
C TRP A 281 4.60 -2.17 6.09
N LYS A 282 4.00 -2.35 4.94
CA LYS A 282 3.55 -1.21 4.13
C LYS A 282 2.33 -0.58 4.80
N VAL A 283 2.28 0.74 4.87
CA VAL A 283 1.08 1.44 5.39
C VAL A 283 -0.14 0.99 4.58
N GLY A 284 -1.18 0.56 5.30
CA GLY A 284 -2.40 0.01 4.69
C GLY A 284 -2.38 -1.50 4.44
N ALA A 285 -1.25 -2.21 4.61
CA ALA A 285 -1.22 -3.66 4.52
C ALA A 285 -1.80 -4.32 5.78
N SER A 286 -2.48 -5.46 5.62
CA SER A 286 -3.07 -6.21 6.74
C SER A 286 -2.06 -7.09 7.46
N PHE A 287 -0.88 -7.32 6.89
CA PHE A 287 0.20 -8.10 7.50
C PHE A 287 1.57 -7.58 7.04
N GLY A 288 2.56 -7.80 7.88
CA GLY A 288 3.95 -7.51 7.55
C GLY A 288 4.61 -8.66 6.81
N VAL A 289 5.72 -8.36 6.16
CA VAL A 289 6.62 -9.34 5.54
C VAL A 289 7.82 -9.50 6.45
N LYS A 290 8.13 -10.73 6.87
CA LYS A 290 9.33 -11.00 7.66
C LYS A 290 10.56 -10.78 6.79
N ILE A 291 11.52 -10.02 7.28
CA ILE A 291 12.82 -9.91 6.63
C ILE A 291 13.62 -11.18 7.01
N GLU A 292 13.85 -12.03 6.01
CA GLU A 292 14.51 -13.31 6.22
C GLU A 292 16.00 -13.14 6.59
N GLY A 293 16.54 -14.12 7.32
CA GLY A 293 17.92 -14.09 7.79
C GLY A 293 18.13 -13.25 9.05
N ILE A 294 17.15 -12.47 9.49
CA ILE A 294 17.24 -11.64 10.68
C ILE A 294 16.64 -12.37 11.90
N THR A 295 17.47 -12.54 12.93
CA THR A 295 17.02 -12.94 14.27
C THR A 295 17.26 -11.75 15.20
N ALA A 296 16.20 -10.99 15.45
CA ALA A 296 16.23 -9.71 16.17
C ALA A 296 15.93 -9.89 17.67
N TYR A 297 16.64 -10.79 18.34
CA TYR A 297 16.38 -11.09 19.76
C TYR A 297 16.88 -9.97 20.67
N GLY A 298 15.95 -9.26 21.32
CA GLY A 298 16.28 -8.12 22.19
C GLY A 298 16.64 -6.83 21.43
N THR A 299 16.19 -6.69 20.18
CA THR A 299 16.43 -5.48 19.37
C THR A 299 15.67 -4.28 19.93
N SER A 300 16.42 -3.29 20.43
CA SER A 300 15.87 -2.07 21.01
C SER A 300 15.85 -0.87 20.05
N SER A 301 16.65 -0.90 18.99
CA SER A 301 16.78 0.20 18.03
C SER A 301 17.08 -0.33 16.62
N ILE A 302 16.45 0.28 15.61
CA ILE A 302 16.65 0.01 14.19
C ILE A 302 16.83 1.30 13.43
N THR A 303 17.66 1.29 12.38
CA THR A 303 17.89 2.44 11.51
C THR A 303 18.44 2.00 10.15
N PHE A 304 18.53 2.93 9.19
CA PHE A 304 19.13 2.71 7.88
C PHE A 304 20.37 3.56 7.69
N ASP A 305 21.30 3.08 6.87
CA ASP A 305 22.34 3.94 6.30
C ASP A 305 21.82 4.65 5.03
N PRO A 306 22.52 5.67 4.50
CA PRO A 306 22.12 6.36 3.28
C PRO A 306 22.03 5.47 2.02
N ASN A 307 22.59 4.26 2.06
CA ASN A 307 22.56 3.28 0.97
C ASN A 307 21.44 2.25 1.14
N GLY A 308 20.66 2.35 2.21
CA GLY A 308 19.54 1.48 2.47
C GLY A 308 19.82 0.20 3.24
N SER A 309 21.03 0.01 3.72
CA SER A 309 21.30 -1.14 4.57
C SER A 309 20.62 -0.97 5.92
N LEU A 310 20.01 -2.04 6.41
CA LEU A 310 19.34 -2.06 7.71
C LEU A 310 20.35 -2.35 8.83
N PHE A 311 20.33 -1.50 9.84
CA PHE A 311 21.11 -1.68 11.06
C PHE A 311 20.21 -1.89 12.25
N PHE A 312 20.62 -2.74 13.18
CA PHE A 312 19.92 -2.87 14.45
C PHE A 312 20.85 -3.22 15.62
N ALA A 313 20.45 -2.76 16.80
CA ALA A 313 21.12 -3.10 18.05
C ALA A 313 20.70 -4.50 18.48
N ASP A 314 21.60 -5.47 18.37
CA ASP A 314 21.43 -6.84 18.90
C ASP A 314 21.88 -6.86 20.37
N THR A 315 21.04 -6.23 21.22
CA THR A 315 21.35 -5.86 22.61
C THR A 315 21.78 -7.05 23.45
N ASN A 316 21.08 -8.18 23.31
CA ASN A 316 21.36 -9.39 24.10
C ASN A 316 22.70 -10.04 23.70
N ASN A 317 23.16 -9.83 22.46
CA ASN A 317 24.42 -10.35 21.99
C ASN A 317 25.56 -9.29 22.01
N ASN A 318 25.31 -8.12 22.58
CA ASN A 318 26.31 -7.04 22.76
C ASN A 318 26.97 -6.56 21.44
N ARG A 319 26.19 -6.48 20.36
CA ARG A 319 26.69 -6.10 19.03
C ARG A 319 25.69 -5.25 18.24
N VAL A 320 26.18 -4.62 17.19
CA VAL A 320 25.34 -4.01 16.15
C VAL A 320 25.51 -4.83 14.86
N LEU A 321 24.40 -5.17 14.24
CA LEU A 321 24.36 -5.90 12.98
C LEU A 321 23.93 -4.97 11.85
N ARG A 322 24.56 -5.18 10.67
CA ARG A 322 24.20 -4.57 9.40
C ARG A 322 23.76 -5.63 8.41
N TYR A 323 22.62 -5.44 7.81
CA TYR A 323 22.12 -6.24 6.69
C TYR A 323 22.17 -5.39 5.44
N ALA A 324 23.08 -5.73 4.53
CA ALA A 324 23.19 -5.01 3.27
C ALA A 324 21.95 -5.24 2.41
N VAL A 325 21.47 -4.17 1.79
CA VAL A 325 20.44 -4.27 0.75
C VAL A 325 21.12 -4.28 -0.61
N SER A 326 20.68 -5.19 -1.48
CA SER A 326 21.01 -5.16 -2.90
C SER A 326 19.76 -4.76 -3.67
N CYS A 327 19.86 -3.67 -4.41
CA CYS A 327 18.91 -3.31 -5.44
C CYS A 327 19.45 -3.88 -6.75
N PRO A 328 18.76 -4.80 -7.43
CA PRO A 328 19.21 -5.27 -8.73
C PRO A 328 19.31 -4.06 -9.68
N THR A 329 20.52 -3.57 -9.90
CA THR A 329 20.81 -2.59 -10.95
C THR A 329 20.93 -3.35 -12.27
N ASN A 330 20.39 -2.81 -13.34
CA ASN A 330 20.57 -3.30 -14.71
C ASN A 330 22.03 -3.70 -14.93
N ILE A 331 22.27 -4.98 -15.19
CA ILE A 331 23.63 -5.51 -15.44
C ILE A 331 24.11 -4.96 -16.78
N SER A 332 25.08 -4.07 -16.72
CA SER A 332 25.92 -3.71 -17.88
C SER A 332 26.78 -4.95 -18.23
N THR A 333 26.66 -5.40 -19.47
CA THR A 333 27.41 -6.54 -20.02
C THR A 333 28.91 -6.29 -20.00
N THR A 334 29.62 -7.00 -19.15
CA THR A 334 31.05 -7.29 -19.34
C THR A 334 31.24 -8.79 -19.49
N THR A 335 31.84 -9.15 -20.59
CA THR A 335 32.19 -10.50 -21.07
C THR A 335 32.88 -11.36 -20.00
N VAL A 336 32.31 -12.56 -19.72
CA VAL A 336 33.04 -13.67 -19.12
C VAL A 336 32.90 -14.89 -20.03
N SER A 337 34.07 -15.47 -20.29
CA SER A 337 34.36 -16.57 -21.18
C SER A 337 33.64 -17.88 -20.80
N SER A 338 33.25 -18.58 -21.79
CA SER A 338 32.55 -19.85 -21.92
C SER A 338 32.82 -20.97 -20.92
N VAL A 339 31.74 -21.50 -20.33
CA VAL A 339 31.58 -22.94 -20.06
C VAL A 339 30.28 -23.39 -20.72
N VAL A 340 30.40 -24.32 -21.65
CA VAL A 340 29.28 -24.87 -22.41
C VAL A 340 28.56 -25.89 -21.54
N THR A 341 27.32 -25.61 -21.18
CA THR A 341 26.32 -26.60 -20.79
C THR A 341 25.08 -26.36 -21.63
N THR A 342 24.75 -27.35 -22.44
CA THR A 342 23.58 -27.35 -23.30
C THR A 342 22.30 -27.37 -22.49
N THR A 343 21.64 -26.19 -22.38
CA THR A 343 20.23 -26.07 -22.03
C THR A 343 19.55 -25.29 -23.14
N MET A 344 18.40 -25.75 -23.58
CA MET A 344 17.62 -25.11 -24.63
C MET A 344 17.35 -23.62 -24.31
N PRO A 345 17.44 -22.72 -25.29
CA PRO A 345 17.25 -21.30 -25.04
C PRO A 345 15.76 -21.03 -24.78
N ILE A 346 15.45 -20.48 -23.60
CA ILE A 346 14.21 -19.74 -23.39
C ILE A 346 14.38 -18.44 -24.16
N SER A 347 13.64 -18.30 -25.25
CA SER A 347 13.60 -17.12 -26.08
C SER A 347 13.16 -15.91 -25.25
N THR A 348 14.05 -14.96 -25.00
CA THR A 348 13.70 -13.61 -24.54
C THR A 348 13.15 -12.82 -25.73
N SER A 349 11.93 -13.16 -26.19
CA SER A 349 11.24 -12.37 -27.17
C SER A 349 10.60 -11.14 -26.48
N ASN A 350 10.96 -9.93 -26.90
CA ASN A 350 10.18 -8.75 -26.63
C ASN A 350 8.75 -9.03 -27.10
N CYS A 351 7.77 -9.03 -26.18
CA CYS A 351 6.38 -9.19 -26.56
C CYS A 351 5.94 -7.98 -27.36
N ALA A 352 5.44 -8.19 -28.55
CA ALA A 352 4.84 -7.14 -29.38
C ALA A 352 3.54 -6.59 -28.77
N THR A 353 2.88 -7.37 -27.90
CA THR A 353 1.62 -7.01 -27.23
C THR A 353 1.64 -7.52 -25.77
N THR A 354 0.92 -6.87 -24.89
CA THR A 354 0.73 -7.35 -23.51
C THR A 354 0.00 -8.70 -23.51
N VAL A 355 0.50 -9.66 -22.72
CA VAL A 355 -0.07 -10.99 -22.56
C VAL A 355 -0.38 -11.21 -21.09
N TRP A 356 -1.57 -11.70 -20.79
CA TRP A 356 -2.02 -12.05 -19.44
C TRP A 356 -1.97 -13.56 -19.21
N ALA A 357 -1.84 -13.95 -17.95
CA ALA A 357 -1.96 -15.36 -17.56
C ALA A 357 -3.38 -15.86 -17.84
N LEU A 358 -3.49 -17.07 -18.35
CA LEU A 358 -4.78 -17.71 -18.57
C LEU A 358 -5.47 -18.10 -17.25
N ASN A 359 -4.69 -18.35 -16.20
CA ASN A 359 -5.18 -18.70 -14.87
C ASN A 359 -5.04 -17.49 -13.94
N ALA A 360 -6.14 -17.14 -13.29
CA ALA A 360 -6.18 -16.13 -12.25
C ALA A 360 -5.77 -16.66 -10.87
N THR A 361 -5.43 -15.75 -9.99
CA THR A 361 -5.40 -15.96 -8.52
C THR A 361 -6.61 -15.28 -7.90
N THR A 362 -7.28 -15.97 -6.97
CA THR A 362 -8.34 -15.35 -6.15
C THR A 362 -7.69 -14.42 -5.12
N ILE A 363 -8.03 -13.15 -5.15
CA ILE A 363 -7.50 -12.12 -4.25
C ILE A 363 -8.50 -11.67 -3.17
N ALA A 364 -9.79 -11.97 -3.35
CA ALA A 364 -10.82 -11.79 -2.34
C ALA A 364 -11.94 -12.83 -2.56
N GLY A 365 -12.58 -13.28 -1.49
CA GLY A 365 -13.61 -14.31 -1.53
C GLY A 365 -13.05 -15.73 -1.61
N SER A 366 -13.88 -16.69 -1.95
CA SER A 366 -13.53 -18.11 -1.97
C SER A 366 -12.98 -18.54 -3.33
N PRO A 367 -11.80 -19.19 -3.40
CA PRO A 367 -11.29 -19.76 -4.65
C PRO A 367 -12.20 -20.89 -5.21
N THR A 368 -13.07 -21.48 -4.39
CA THR A 368 -14.01 -22.55 -4.77
C THR A 368 -15.44 -22.05 -4.96
N GLY A 369 -15.67 -20.72 -4.92
CA GLY A 369 -16.99 -20.13 -5.19
C GLY A 369 -17.98 -20.18 -4.01
N ILE A 370 -17.51 -20.50 -2.80
CA ILE A 370 -18.38 -20.55 -1.61
C ILE A 370 -18.80 -19.15 -1.21
N ALA A 371 -20.12 -18.90 -1.20
CA ALA A 371 -20.68 -17.64 -0.72
C ALA A 371 -20.59 -17.52 0.81
N GLY A 372 -20.38 -16.31 1.30
CA GLY A 372 -20.43 -16.04 2.75
C GLY A 372 -20.31 -14.57 3.09
N PHE A 373 -20.68 -14.22 4.31
CA PHE A 373 -20.74 -12.82 4.75
C PHE A 373 -19.82 -12.61 5.97
N ASN A 374 -18.54 -12.99 5.82
CA ASN A 374 -17.46 -12.76 6.81
C ASN A 374 -16.29 -12.03 6.16
N SER A 375 -15.18 -11.88 6.87
CA SER A 375 -14.01 -11.14 6.38
C SER A 375 -13.22 -11.85 5.27
N THR A 376 -13.42 -13.15 5.05
CA THR A 376 -12.72 -13.95 4.02
C THR A 376 -13.61 -14.35 2.84
N LEU A 377 -14.92 -14.26 2.99
CA LEU A 377 -15.89 -14.67 1.99
C LEU A 377 -16.67 -13.47 1.48
N LEU A 378 -17.10 -13.56 0.23
CA LEU A 378 -17.99 -12.63 -0.44
C LEU A 378 -19.33 -13.30 -0.72
N ASN A 379 -20.37 -12.51 -0.90
CA ASN A 379 -21.68 -12.98 -1.28
C ASN A 379 -22.26 -12.08 -2.39
N GLY A 380 -22.22 -12.56 -3.62
CA GLY A 380 -22.67 -11.82 -4.79
C GLY A 380 -22.00 -10.46 -4.90
N PRO A 381 -20.65 -10.38 -5.06
CA PRO A 381 -19.99 -9.07 -5.24
C PRO A 381 -20.51 -8.40 -6.52
N PHE A 382 -20.77 -7.10 -6.46
CA PHE A 382 -21.30 -6.30 -7.59
C PHE A 382 -20.31 -5.33 -8.18
N GLY A 383 -19.08 -5.38 -7.75
CA GLY A 383 -18.03 -4.52 -8.27
C GLY A 383 -16.79 -4.58 -7.42
N ALA A 384 -15.68 -4.38 -8.10
CA ALA A 384 -14.38 -4.19 -7.49
C ALA A 384 -13.77 -2.91 -8.04
N VAL A 385 -13.16 -2.11 -7.16
CA VAL A 385 -12.45 -0.89 -7.52
C VAL A 385 -11.04 -0.99 -7.00
N VAL A 386 -10.06 -0.69 -7.85
CA VAL A 386 -8.65 -0.62 -7.47
C VAL A 386 -8.40 0.78 -6.92
N GLY A 387 -8.03 0.84 -5.65
CA GLY A 387 -7.64 2.06 -4.98
C GLY A 387 -6.14 2.33 -5.09
N THR A 388 -5.68 3.36 -4.40
CA THR A 388 -4.25 3.64 -4.29
C THR A 388 -3.51 2.43 -3.70
N ASN A 389 -2.27 2.17 -4.17
CA ASN A 389 -1.44 1.05 -3.73
C ASN A 389 -2.04 -0.34 -4.03
N ASP A 390 -2.82 -0.49 -5.11
CA ASP A 390 -3.45 -1.75 -5.54
C ASP A 390 -4.34 -2.41 -4.47
N SER A 391 -4.82 -1.63 -3.51
CA SER A 391 -5.86 -2.08 -2.59
C SER A 391 -7.18 -2.28 -3.36
N ILE A 392 -7.91 -3.34 -3.02
CA ILE A 392 -9.15 -3.70 -3.72
C ILE A 392 -10.33 -3.43 -2.80
N TYR A 393 -11.19 -2.51 -3.22
CA TYR A 393 -12.47 -2.29 -2.58
C TYR A 393 -13.50 -3.16 -3.26
N VAL A 394 -14.28 -3.90 -2.49
CA VAL A 394 -15.30 -4.82 -3.00
C VAL A 394 -16.62 -4.50 -2.31
N ILE A 395 -17.66 -4.29 -3.09
CA ILE A 395 -19.02 -4.23 -2.57
C ILE A 395 -19.69 -5.58 -2.74
N ASP A 396 -20.23 -6.12 -1.66
CA ASP A 396 -21.04 -7.33 -1.67
C ASP A 396 -22.28 -7.16 -0.78
N TYR A 397 -23.25 -8.05 -0.90
CA TYR A 397 -24.54 -7.89 -0.25
C TYR A 397 -25.13 -9.19 0.26
N SER A 398 -26.00 -9.04 1.24
CA SER A 398 -26.98 -10.06 1.64
C SER A 398 -28.40 -9.52 1.41
N ASN A 399 -29.40 -10.33 1.67
CA ASN A 399 -30.79 -9.88 1.56
C ASN A 399 -31.11 -8.66 2.43
N THR A 400 -30.37 -8.41 3.49
CA THR A 400 -30.62 -7.36 4.48
C THR A 400 -29.54 -6.28 4.57
N TYR A 401 -28.32 -6.57 4.15
CA TYR A 401 -27.17 -5.70 4.33
C TYR A 401 -26.40 -5.50 3.04
N TYR A 402 -25.77 -4.32 2.91
CA TYR A 402 -24.68 -4.03 1.99
C TYR A 402 -23.43 -3.75 2.80
N ARG A 403 -22.28 -4.24 2.34
CA ARG A 403 -20.99 -3.85 2.91
C ARG A 403 -19.99 -3.53 1.80
N ILE A 404 -19.05 -2.64 2.11
CA ILE A 404 -17.84 -2.44 1.32
C ILE A 404 -16.69 -2.92 2.16
N GLN A 405 -15.91 -3.83 1.61
CA GLN A 405 -14.72 -4.38 2.22
C GLN A 405 -13.48 -3.90 1.46
N LEU A 406 -12.43 -3.59 2.20
CA LEU A 406 -11.12 -3.23 1.69
C LEU A 406 -10.19 -4.42 1.85
N PHE A 407 -9.65 -4.91 0.73
CA PHE A 407 -8.63 -5.95 0.68
C PHE A 407 -7.31 -5.31 0.26
N TYR A 408 -6.28 -5.49 1.07
CA TYR A 408 -4.93 -5.03 0.74
C TYR A 408 -4.21 -6.04 -0.13
N PRO A 409 -3.22 -5.63 -0.95
CA PRO A 409 -2.44 -6.55 -1.78
C PRO A 409 -1.86 -7.71 -0.97
N GLY A 410 -2.13 -8.93 -1.43
CA GLY A 410 -1.70 -10.17 -0.76
C GLY A 410 -2.57 -10.62 0.42
N SER A 411 -3.55 -9.83 0.87
CA SER A 411 -4.49 -10.22 1.92
C SER A 411 -5.76 -10.82 1.34
N GLN A 412 -6.19 -11.95 1.93
CA GLN A 412 -7.54 -12.50 1.68
C GLN A 412 -8.54 -12.10 2.78
N LEU A 413 -8.12 -11.27 3.74
CA LEU A 413 -8.98 -10.74 4.79
C LEU A 413 -9.45 -9.33 4.41
N GLY A 414 -10.76 -9.17 4.24
CA GLY A 414 -11.38 -7.88 4.02
C GLY A 414 -11.64 -7.12 5.31
N THR A 415 -11.33 -5.84 5.31
CA THR A 415 -11.72 -4.90 6.37
C THR A 415 -12.99 -4.19 5.97
N ILE A 416 -14.04 -4.30 6.77
CA ILE A 416 -15.32 -3.62 6.51
C ILE A 416 -15.13 -2.12 6.74
N ILE A 417 -15.39 -1.32 5.71
CA ILE A 417 -15.32 0.16 5.75
C ILE A 417 -16.70 0.81 5.72
N ILE A 418 -17.68 0.16 5.07
CA ILE A 418 -19.10 0.52 5.13
C ILE A 418 -19.90 -0.76 5.39
N ASN A 419 -20.81 -0.71 6.36
CA ASN A 419 -21.76 -1.77 6.63
C ASN A 419 -23.12 -1.14 6.94
N THR A 420 -24.12 -1.44 6.13
CA THR A 420 -25.40 -0.77 6.24
C THR A 420 -26.56 -1.67 5.83
N THR A 421 -27.74 -1.40 6.41
CA THR A 421 -28.99 -2.08 6.07
C THR A 421 -29.60 -1.54 4.78
N ARG A 422 -30.48 -2.33 4.16
CA ARG A 422 -31.33 -1.84 3.08
C ARG A 422 -32.27 -0.74 3.56
N GLY A 423 -32.46 0.29 2.74
CA GLY A 423 -33.37 1.38 3.05
C GLY A 423 -33.15 2.63 2.21
N THR A 424 -33.84 3.73 2.57
CA THR A 424 -33.85 5.00 1.83
C THR A 424 -33.03 6.10 2.50
N GLY A 425 -32.57 5.87 3.73
CA GLY A 425 -31.74 6.84 4.48
C GLY A 425 -30.43 7.16 3.79
N LEU A 426 -29.76 8.24 4.20
CA LEU A 426 -28.44 8.63 3.67
C LEU A 426 -27.31 7.73 4.18
N ASN A 427 -27.60 6.90 5.16
CA ASN A 427 -26.74 5.84 5.67
C ASN A 427 -27.19 4.43 5.19
N GLN A 428 -28.08 4.34 4.21
CA GLN A 428 -28.67 3.09 3.72
C GLN A 428 -28.67 3.05 2.20
N PHE A 429 -28.74 1.85 1.63
CA PHE A 429 -28.89 1.61 0.19
C PHE A 429 -30.09 0.70 -0.07
N GLN A 430 -30.80 0.93 -1.17
CA GLN A 430 -31.88 0.05 -1.58
C GLN A 430 -31.40 -1.00 -2.59
N GLN A 431 -30.62 -0.58 -3.57
CA GLN A 431 -29.97 -1.45 -4.55
C GLN A 431 -28.74 -0.73 -5.10
N VAL A 432 -27.58 -1.27 -4.87
CA VAL A 432 -26.33 -0.72 -5.41
C VAL A 432 -26.00 -1.42 -6.73
N ASN A 433 -25.71 -0.66 -7.79
CA ASN A 433 -25.32 -1.21 -9.09
C ASN A 433 -23.84 -0.93 -9.41
N ALA A 434 -23.27 0.16 -8.89
CA ALA A 434 -21.86 0.50 -9.09
C ALA A 434 -21.32 1.34 -7.94
N PHE A 435 -20.02 1.35 -7.77
CA PHE A 435 -19.32 2.28 -6.88
C PHE A 435 -17.95 2.65 -7.45
N ASN A 436 -17.42 3.76 -7.00
CA ASN A 436 -16.09 4.25 -7.40
C ASN A 436 -15.43 4.96 -6.21
N ILE A 437 -14.11 5.18 -6.30
CA ILE A 437 -13.34 5.88 -5.28
C ILE A 437 -12.50 6.96 -5.96
N ASP A 438 -12.45 8.16 -5.37
CA ASP A 438 -11.58 9.22 -5.86
C ASP A 438 -10.19 9.18 -5.19
N VAL A 439 -9.26 9.98 -5.69
CA VAL A 439 -7.88 10.07 -5.17
C VAL A 439 -7.80 10.53 -3.71
N SER A 440 -8.85 11.15 -3.19
CA SER A 440 -8.97 11.57 -1.79
C SER A 440 -9.58 10.48 -0.90
N GLY A 441 -9.89 9.31 -1.45
CA GLY A 441 -10.52 8.20 -0.73
C GLY A 441 -12.03 8.36 -0.51
N ASN A 442 -12.69 9.34 -1.14
CA ASN A 442 -14.14 9.43 -1.08
C ASN A 442 -14.75 8.31 -1.93
N ILE A 443 -15.74 7.63 -1.35
CA ILE A 443 -16.47 6.55 -2.01
C ILE A 443 -17.76 7.11 -2.60
N TYR A 444 -17.95 6.91 -3.90
CA TYR A 444 -19.19 7.26 -4.60
C TYR A 444 -19.98 5.97 -4.85
N ILE A 445 -21.26 5.99 -4.53
CA ILE A 445 -22.14 4.79 -4.60
C ILE A 445 -23.37 5.12 -5.43
N LEU A 446 -23.59 4.35 -6.50
CA LEU A 446 -24.79 4.40 -7.30
C LEU A 446 -25.87 3.52 -6.64
N ASP A 447 -26.71 4.14 -5.84
CA ASP A 447 -27.88 3.53 -5.18
C ASP A 447 -29.07 3.58 -6.14
N ALA A 448 -29.05 2.66 -7.10
CA ALA A 448 -30.01 2.60 -8.20
C ALA A 448 -31.47 2.41 -7.73
N GLY A 449 -31.67 1.68 -6.62
CA GLY A 449 -32.98 1.49 -6.02
C GLY A 449 -33.57 2.77 -5.43
N ASN A 450 -32.75 3.72 -5.04
CA ASN A 450 -33.13 5.06 -4.59
C ASN A 450 -32.91 6.14 -5.67
N TYR A 451 -32.51 5.76 -6.89
CA TYR A 451 -32.32 6.66 -8.04
C TYR A 451 -31.35 7.80 -7.75
N ARG A 452 -30.21 7.51 -7.07
CA ARG A 452 -29.27 8.52 -6.62
C ARG A 452 -27.82 8.03 -6.65
N VAL A 453 -26.88 8.98 -6.72
CA VAL A 453 -25.47 8.77 -6.37
C VAL A 453 -25.19 9.48 -5.06
N THR A 454 -24.58 8.77 -4.13
CA THR A 454 -24.12 9.32 -2.84
C THR A 454 -22.61 9.33 -2.75
N LYS A 455 -22.05 10.37 -2.15
CA LYS A 455 -20.60 10.52 -1.86
C LYS A 455 -20.37 10.34 -0.36
N TRP A 456 -19.41 9.51 0.00
CA TRP A 456 -19.01 9.20 1.37
C TRP A 456 -17.57 9.59 1.59
N ALA A 457 -17.31 10.54 2.46
CA ALA A 457 -15.94 10.88 2.84
C ALA A 457 -15.36 9.78 3.75
N PRO A 458 -14.03 9.61 3.79
CA PRO A 458 -13.39 8.65 4.68
C PRO A 458 -13.85 8.82 6.13
N GLY A 459 -14.26 7.71 6.78
CA GLY A 459 -14.69 7.69 8.17
C GLY A 459 -16.10 8.24 8.45
N THR A 460 -16.86 8.69 7.45
CA THR A 460 -18.25 9.14 7.67
C THR A 460 -19.22 7.95 7.74
N SER A 461 -20.25 8.08 8.57
CA SER A 461 -21.33 7.09 8.69
C SER A 461 -22.54 7.38 7.79
N THR A 462 -22.53 8.49 7.05
CA THR A 462 -23.62 8.91 6.14
C THR A 462 -23.03 9.52 4.88
N GLY A 463 -23.70 9.29 3.75
CA GLY A 463 -23.37 9.92 2.47
C GLY A 463 -24.13 11.21 2.24
N ILE A 464 -23.67 12.00 1.27
CA ILE A 464 -24.38 13.16 0.72
C ILE A 464 -24.83 12.82 -0.72
N ILE A 465 -26.02 13.28 -1.13
CA ILE A 465 -26.50 13.10 -2.51
C ILE A 465 -25.71 14.05 -3.42
N VAL A 466 -25.12 13.52 -4.48
CA VAL A 466 -24.35 14.28 -5.47
C VAL A 466 -24.99 14.24 -6.86
N ALA A 467 -25.92 13.29 -7.11
CA ALA A 467 -26.73 13.24 -8.33
C ALA A 467 -28.04 12.46 -8.06
N GLY A 468 -29.12 12.81 -8.73
CA GLY A 468 -30.42 12.12 -8.59
C GLY A 468 -31.11 12.44 -7.26
N GLY A 469 -31.85 11.43 -6.73
CA GLY A 469 -32.56 11.54 -5.45
C GLY A 469 -33.96 12.17 -5.55
N ASN A 470 -34.41 12.50 -6.75
CA ASN A 470 -35.75 13.07 -6.99
C ASN A 470 -36.76 11.99 -7.48
N GLY A 471 -36.56 10.74 -7.10
CA GLY A 471 -37.36 9.62 -7.45
C GLY A 471 -37.17 9.10 -8.89
N LYS A 472 -37.92 8.06 -9.25
CA LYS A 472 -37.89 7.42 -10.56
C LYS A 472 -38.53 8.32 -11.61
N GLY A 473 -37.84 8.55 -12.75
CA GLY A 473 -38.42 9.29 -13.85
C GLY A 473 -37.45 9.62 -14.97
N SER A 474 -37.96 10.33 -15.99
CA SER A 474 -37.19 10.71 -17.19
C SER A 474 -36.78 12.18 -17.23
N SER A 475 -37.20 13.01 -16.27
CA SER A 475 -36.75 14.40 -16.17
C SER A 475 -35.24 14.47 -15.94
N LEU A 476 -34.63 15.62 -16.23
CA LEU A 476 -33.15 15.76 -16.09
C LEU A 476 -32.66 15.74 -14.64
N ASN A 477 -33.53 15.92 -13.66
CA ASN A 477 -33.26 15.75 -12.25
C ASN A 477 -33.66 14.37 -11.69
N GLN A 478 -34.07 13.44 -12.55
CA GLN A 478 -34.50 12.08 -12.21
C GLN A 478 -33.66 11.04 -12.95
N LEU A 479 -33.65 9.82 -12.40
CA LEU A 479 -33.02 8.64 -12.97
C LEU A 479 -34.03 7.47 -13.04
N ASN A 480 -33.74 6.49 -13.92
CA ASN A 480 -34.57 5.29 -14.02
C ASN A 480 -33.69 4.05 -14.19
N SER A 481 -33.46 3.34 -13.10
CA SER A 481 -32.58 2.17 -13.02
C SER A 481 -31.20 2.45 -13.62
N PRO A 482 -30.42 3.41 -13.11
CA PRO A 482 -29.06 3.64 -13.59
C PRO A 482 -28.15 2.45 -13.24
N TYR A 483 -27.20 2.09 -14.14
CA TYR A 483 -26.36 0.90 -13.93
C TYR A 483 -24.89 1.20 -13.68
N ASP A 484 -24.35 2.23 -14.32
CA ASP A 484 -22.96 2.61 -14.13
C ASP A 484 -22.78 4.12 -14.13
N PHE A 485 -21.66 4.58 -13.61
CA PHE A 485 -21.32 5.98 -13.58
C PHE A 485 -19.81 6.20 -13.60
N PHE A 486 -19.40 7.37 -14.06
CA PHE A 486 -18.01 7.81 -14.06
C PHE A 486 -17.90 9.14 -13.30
N VAL A 487 -16.87 9.28 -12.45
CA VAL A 487 -16.53 10.52 -11.73
C VAL A 487 -15.33 11.15 -12.39
N GLU A 488 -15.46 12.37 -12.90
CA GLU A 488 -14.33 13.10 -13.47
C GLU A 488 -13.29 13.43 -12.38
N PRO A 489 -12.00 13.09 -12.57
CA PRO A 489 -10.99 13.24 -11.53
C PRO A 489 -10.79 14.67 -11.03
N ASN A 490 -10.86 15.68 -11.92
CA ASN A 490 -10.51 17.06 -11.61
C ASN A 490 -11.71 17.93 -11.20
N THR A 491 -12.92 17.60 -11.66
CA THR A 491 -14.12 18.41 -11.47
C THR A 491 -15.10 17.76 -10.51
N SER A 492 -14.95 16.46 -10.25
CA SER A 492 -15.93 15.61 -9.57
C SER A 492 -17.32 15.60 -10.24
N TYR A 493 -17.43 15.98 -11.51
CA TYR A 493 -18.67 15.83 -12.28
C TYR A 493 -18.99 14.36 -12.48
N ILE A 494 -20.27 14.03 -12.46
CA ILE A 494 -20.73 12.66 -12.49
C ILE A 494 -21.48 12.39 -13.80
N TRP A 495 -21.01 11.40 -14.56
CA TRP A 495 -21.66 10.89 -15.74
C TRP A 495 -22.39 9.62 -15.38
N ILE A 496 -23.63 9.44 -15.83
CA ILE A 496 -24.47 8.32 -15.43
C ILE A 496 -25.07 7.66 -16.67
N ALA A 497 -24.95 6.34 -16.77
CA ALA A 497 -25.70 5.51 -17.70
C ALA A 497 -27.09 5.26 -17.13
N ASP A 498 -28.06 6.03 -17.60
CA ASP A 498 -29.44 6.03 -17.16
C ASP A 498 -30.24 5.02 -17.99
N TYR A 499 -30.09 3.75 -17.65
CA TYR A 499 -30.38 2.54 -18.40
C TYR A 499 -31.80 2.50 -18.98
N ASN A 500 -32.88 2.57 -18.14
CA ASN A 500 -34.25 2.51 -18.62
C ASN A 500 -34.70 3.77 -19.36
N ASN A 501 -33.94 4.86 -19.26
CA ASN A 501 -34.17 6.06 -20.07
C ASN A 501 -33.32 6.07 -21.36
N CYS A 502 -32.50 5.05 -21.58
CA CYS A 502 -31.64 4.88 -22.75
C CYS A 502 -30.84 6.12 -23.08
N ARG A 503 -30.20 6.72 -22.06
CA ARG A 503 -29.43 7.98 -22.18
C ARG A 503 -28.22 8.02 -21.27
N ILE A 504 -27.29 8.91 -21.61
CA ILE A 504 -26.17 9.32 -20.75
C ILE A 504 -26.44 10.74 -20.28
N VAL A 505 -26.39 10.96 -18.97
CA VAL A 505 -26.57 12.27 -18.34
C VAL A 505 -25.33 12.66 -17.55
N LYS A 506 -24.94 13.95 -17.62
CA LYS A 506 -23.82 14.50 -16.86
C LYS A 506 -24.35 15.45 -15.79
N TRP A 507 -23.91 15.24 -14.55
CA TRP A 507 -24.27 16.05 -13.38
C TRP A 507 -23.07 16.88 -12.95
N MET A 508 -23.22 18.21 -13.03
CA MET A 508 -22.22 19.20 -12.61
C MET A 508 -22.50 19.73 -11.19
N ASN A 509 -23.70 19.46 -10.68
CA ASN A 509 -24.14 19.77 -9.33
C ASN A 509 -25.24 18.76 -8.94
N SER A 510 -25.71 18.78 -7.70
CA SER A 510 -26.69 17.83 -7.17
C SER A 510 -28.14 18.06 -7.62
N SER A 511 -28.45 19.18 -8.30
CA SER A 511 -29.84 19.58 -8.57
C SER A 511 -30.39 19.05 -9.89
N THR A 512 -29.58 19.02 -10.95
CA THR A 512 -30.05 18.56 -12.28
C THR A 512 -28.88 18.09 -13.15
N GLY A 513 -29.14 17.11 -14.00
CA GLY A 513 -28.23 16.61 -15.02
C GLY A 513 -28.41 17.33 -16.35
N THR A 514 -27.46 17.15 -17.24
CA THR A 514 -27.49 17.57 -18.63
C THR A 514 -27.50 16.33 -19.51
N LEU A 515 -28.39 16.23 -20.50
CA LEU A 515 -28.38 15.15 -21.49
C LEU A 515 -27.13 15.27 -22.34
N VAL A 516 -26.34 14.20 -22.41
CA VAL A 516 -25.10 14.15 -23.20
C VAL A 516 -25.27 13.29 -24.44
N ALA A 517 -25.96 12.17 -24.33
CA ALA A 517 -26.19 11.26 -25.46
C ALA A 517 -27.45 10.43 -25.22
N GLY A 518 -28.01 9.87 -26.31
CA GLY A 518 -29.20 9.02 -26.30
C GLY A 518 -30.48 9.82 -26.60
N SER A 519 -30.99 9.64 -27.80
CA SER A 519 -32.28 10.24 -28.22
C SER A 519 -33.50 9.36 -27.88
N GLY A 520 -33.29 8.29 -27.12
CA GLY A 520 -34.27 7.28 -26.75
C GLY A 520 -33.77 5.87 -27.00
N CYS A 521 -34.63 4.88 -26.73
CA CYS A 521 -34.28 3.47 -26.86
C CYS A 521 -34.37 3.01 -28.32
N GLY A 522 -33.36 2.29 -28.80
CA GLY A 522 -33.31 1.75 -30.15
C GLY A 522 -31.91 1.37 -30.61
N THR A 523 -31.77 1.05 -31.89
CA THR A 523 -30.58 0.49 -32.51
C THR A 523 -29.78 1.52 -33.33
N GLN A 524 -30.32 2.72 -33.55
CA GLN A 524 -29.68 3.74 -34.38
C GLN A 524 -28.38 4.29 -33.72
N ALA A 525 -27.60 5.03 -34.48
CA ALA A 525 -26.32 5.60 -34.00
C ALA A 525 -26.50 6.62 -32.86
N ASN A 526 -27.64 7.28 -32.78
CA ASN A 526 -28.00 8.23 -31.71
C ASN A 526 -28.85 7.62 -30.60
N GLN A 527 -29.05 6.30 -30.61
CA GLN A 527 -29.89 5.57 -29.65
C GLN A 527 -29.07 4.52 -28.88
N PHE A 528 -29.57 4.16 -27.72
CA PHE A 528 -29.08 3.02 -26.92
C PHE A 528 -30.22 2.01 -26.69
N ASN A 529 -29.83 0.77 -26.42
CA ASN A 529 -30.71 -0.23 -25.89
C ASN A 529 -30.11 -0.86 -24.64
N GLY A 530 -30.42 -0.27 -23.49
CA GLY A 530 -29.80 -0.61 -22.22
C GLY A 530 -28.34 -0.18 -22.12
N PRO A 531 -28.00 1.13 -22.07
CA PRO A 531 -26.63 1.59 -21.78
C PRO A 531 -26.27 1.14 -20.38
N TYR A 532 -25.25 0.30 -20.28
CA TYR A 532 -24.84 -0.34 -19.04
C TYR A 532 -23.55 0.28 -18.52
N GLY A 533 -22.39 -0.10 -19.04
CA GLY A 533 -21.09 0.41 -18.66
C GLY A 533 -20.73 1.73 -19.36
N LEU A 534 -20.00 2.58 -18.66
CA LEU A 534 -19.61 3.91 -19.12
C LEU A 534 -18.16 4.22 -18.76
N PHE A 535 -17.36 4.62 -19.75
CA PHE A 535 -16.01 5.15 -19.54
C PHE A 535 -15.89 6.51 -20.24
N VAL A 536 -15.29 7.51 -19.54
CA VAL A 536 -15.04 8.85 -20.08
C VAL A 536 -13.54 9.08 -20.16
N ASP A 537 -13.04 9.34 -21.36
CA ASP A 537 -11.66 9.73 -21.62
C ASP A 537 -11.49 11.24 -21.43
N THR A 538 -11.12 11.65 -20.23
CA THR A 538 -10.93 13.06 -19.89
C THR A 538 -9.70 13.67 -20.59
N SER A 539 -8.79 12.82 -21.10
CA SER A 539 -7.61 13.27 -21.86
C SER A 539 -7.91 13.56 -23.33
N ASP A 540 -9.06 13.07 -23.86
CA ASP A 540 -9.53 13.28 -25.22
C ASP A 540 -10.84 14.08 -25.23
N SER A 541 -10.82 15.30 -24.71
CA SER A 541 -11.95 16.24 -24.71
C SER A 541 -13.26 15.66 -24.18
N ASN A 542 -13.19 14.73 -23.19
CA ASN A 542 -14.31 14.00 -22.66
C ASN A 542 -15.03 13.11 -23.70
N THR A 543 -14.28 12.56 -24.65
CA THR A 543 -14.77 11.44 -25.47
C THR A 543 -15.18 10.30 -24.57
N PHE A 544 -16.34 9.69 -24.80
CA PHE A 544 -16.83 8.64 -23.92
C PHE A 544 -17.28 7.39 -24.69
N TYR A 545 -17.26 6.27 -23.98
CA TYR A 545 -17.55 4.97 -24.51
C TYR A 545 -18.66 4.32 -23.68
N VAL A 546 -19.64 3.72 -24.36
CA VAL A 546 -20.83 3.16 -23.72
C VAL A 546 -21.00 1.71 -24.16
N ALA A 547 -21.14 0.82 -23.18
CA ALA A 547 -21.59 -0.55 -23.40
C ALA A 547 -23.11 -0.54 -23.68
N ASP A 548 -23.46 -0.61 -24.95
CA ASP A 548 -24.82 -0.63 -25.45
C ASP A 548 -25.31 -2.08 -25.48
N CYS A 549 -25.68 -2.56 -24.30
CA CYS A 549 -25.77 -3.97 -23.88
C CYS A 549 -26.59 -4.82 -24.83
N TYR A 550 -27.86 -4.44 -25.09
CA TYR A 550 -28.80 -5.22 -25.94
C TYR A 550 -28.65 -4.87 -27.42
N ASN A 551 -27.78 -3.94 -27.78
CA ASN A 551 -27.34 -3.76 -29.13
C ASN A 551 -25.97 -4.44 -29.39
N TYR A 552 -25.42 -5.22 -28.43
CA TYR A 552 -24.25 -6.07 -28.56
C TYR A 552 -23.05 -5.33 -29.15
N ARG A 553 -22.83 -4.06 -28.70
CA ARG A 553 -21.79 -3.17 -29.22
C ARG A 553 -21.23 -2.24 -28.16
N ILE A 554 -20.04 -1.69 -28.41
CA ILE A 554 -19.53 -0.50 -27.72
C ILE A 554 -19.63 0.69 -28.67
N GLN A 555 -20.26 1.77 -28.21
CA GLN A 555 -20.35 3.03 -28.95
C GLN A 555 -19.36 4.05 -28.37
N LYS A 556 -18.60 4.68 -29.27
CA LYS A 556 -17.76 5.86 -29.00
C LYS A 556 -18.56 7.11 -29.35
N TRP A 557 -18.53 8.10 -28.43
CA TRP A 557 -19.16 9.41 -28.62
C TRP A 557 -18.15 10.52 -28.37
N LEU A 558 -18.03 11.43 -29.32
CA LEU A 558 -17.35 12.70 -29.07
C LEU A 558 -18.28 13.57 -28.21
N TYR A 559 -17.72 14.33 -27.26
CA TYR A 559 -18.53 15.24 -26.44
C TYR A 559 -19.25 16.27 -27.32
N GLY A 560 -20.56 16.35 -27.19
CA GLY A 560 -21.41 17.24 -28.03
C GLY A 560 -21.83 16.66 -29.40
N ALA A 561 -21.39 15.45 -29.73
CA ALA A 561 -21.84 14.81 -30.98
C ALA A 561 -23.31 14.39 -30.91
N SER A 562 -24.01 14.43 -32.03
CA SER A 562 -25.40 13.97 -32.16
C SER A 562 -25.53 12.46 -32.37
N ASN A 563 -24.43 11.77 -32.75
CA ASN A 563 -24.40 10.34 -33.04
C ASN A 563 -23.13 9.71 -32.47
N GLY A 564 -23.25 8.46 -32.02
CA GLY A 564 -22.12 7.61 -31.67
C GLY A 564 -21.61 6.80 -32.86
N THR A 565 -20.42 6.26 -32.71
CA THR A 565 -19.78 5.34 -33.67
C THR A 565 -19.54 4.02 -33.00
N THR A 566 -19.96 2.90 -33.61
CA THR A 566 -19.64 1.55 -33.10
C THR A 566 -18.15 1.29 -33.28
N VAL A 567 -17.46 0.97 -32.18
CA VAL A 567 -16.00 0.70 -32.15
C VAL A 567 -15.66 -0.72 -31.79
N ALA A 568 -16.62 -1.48 -31.22
CA ALA A 568 -16.48 -2.90 -30.91
C ALA A 568 -17.84 -3.60 -30.99
N GLY A 569 -17.84 -4.88 -31.40
CA GLY A 569 -19.05 -5.66 -31.63
C GLY A 569 -19.66 -5.41 -33.01
N THR A 570 -20.51 -6.33 -33.44
CA THR A 570 -21.16 -6.29 -34.77
C THR A 570 -22.60 -5.80 -34.73
N GLY A 571 -23.16 -5.55 -33.55
CA GLY A 571 -24.59 -5.32 -33.35
C GLY A 571 -25.41 -6.59 -33.34
N VAL A 572 -24.79 -7.77 -33.42
CA VAL A 572 -25.43 -9.08 -33.34
C VAL A 572 -24.76 -9.87 -32.23
N SER A 573 -25.60 -10.48 -31.36
CA SER A 573 -25.12 -11.33 -30.27
C SER A 573 -24.36 -12.54 -30.79
N GLY A 574 -23.23 -12.85 -30.14
CA GLY A 574 -22.43 -14.03 -30.47
C GLY A 574 -21.14 -14.14 -29.67
N SER A 575 -20.44 -15.27 -29.84
CA SER A 575 -19.22 -15.60 -29.13
C SER A 575 -17.95 -15.48 -29.97
N ALA A 576 -18.07 -15.16 -31.27
CA ALA A 576 -16.89 -14.89 -32.11
C ALA A 576 -16.13 -13.66 -31.60
N LEU A 577 -14.84 -13.55 -31.91
CA LEU A 577 -14.01 -12.45 -31.39
C LEU A 577 -14.39 -11.07 -31.94
N ASN A 578 -15.13 -10.99 -33.02
CA ASN A 578 -15.73 -9.75 -33.54
C ASN A 578 -17.16 -9.49 -33.02
N GLN A 579 -17.70 -10.37 -32.18
CA GLN A 579 -19.04 -10.27 -31.59
C GLN A 579 -18.95 -10.10 -30.07
N LEU A 580 -20.01 -9.52 -29.51
CA LEU A 580 -20.23 -9.39 -28.08
C LEU A 580 -21.60 -9.98 -27.70
N ASN A 581 -21.74 -10.38 -26.46
CA ASN A 581 -23.03 -10.84 -25.92
C ASN A 581 -23.30 -10.16 -24.58
N GLN A 582 -24.15 -9.16 -24.57
CA GLN A 582 -24.44 -8.33 -23.39
C GLN A 582 -23.19 -7.76 -22.73
N PRO A 583 -22.41 -6.89 -23.40
CA PRO A 583 -21.29 -6.22 -22.75
C PRO A 583 -21.81 -5.34 -21.60
N LEU A 584 -21.29 -5.55 -20.37
CA LEU A 584 -21.77 -4.82 -19.19
C LEU A 584 -20.82 -3.72 -18.73
N HIS A 585 -19.52 -3.93 -18.82
CA HIS A 585 -18.54 -2.99 -18.29
C HIS A 585 -17.36 -2.83 -19.23
N LEU A 586 -16.72 -1.68 -19.21
CA LEU A 586 -15.53 -1.41 -19.99
C LEU A 586 -14.61 -0.43 -19.29
N ILE A 587 -13.30 -0.58 -19.54
CA ILE A 587 -12.26 0.39 -19.19
C ILE A 587 -11.33 0.59 -20.38
N MET A 588 -10.51 1.61 -20.33
CA MET A 588 -9.52 1.94 -21.34
C MET A 588 -8.14 2.15 -20.70
N ASP A 589 -7.10 1.70 -21.37
CA ASP A 589 -5.72 1.99 -20.99
C ASP A 589 -5.19 3.28 -21.64
N ALA A 590 -3.95 3.66 -21.28
CA ALA A 590 -3.29 4.83 -21.83
C ALA A 590 -3.04 4.75 -23.37
N ASN A 591 -3.01 3.53 -23.93
CA ASN A 591 -2.86 3.26 -25.36
C ASN A 591 -4.20 3.30 -26.11
N LYS A 592 -5.29 3.68 -25.43
CA LYS A 592 -6.65 3.72 -25.97
C LYS A 592 -7.21 2.35 -26.33
N SER A 593 -6.69 1.27 -25.75
CA SER A 593 -7.23 -0.08 -25.90
C SER A 593 -8.41 -0.27 -24.95
N LEU A 594 -9.50 -0.87 -25.41
CA LEU A 594 -10.71 -1.14 -24.63
C LEU A 594 -10.65 -2.55 -24.04
N TYR A 595 -10.84 -2.66 -22.73
CA TYR A 595 -11.04 -3.90 -22.01
C TYR A 595 -12.53 -4.06 -21.77
N ILE A 596 -13.15 -4.99 -22.48
CA ILE A 596 -14.61 -5.14 -22.50
C ILE A 596 -14.99 -6.40 -21.74
N LEU A 597 -15.82 -6.24 -20.74
CA LEU A 597 -16.46 -7.34 -20.03
C LEU A 597 -17.65 -7.82 -20.86
N ASP A 598 -17.46 -8.96 -21.52
CA ASP A 598 -18.43 -9.63 -22.39
C ASP A 598 -19.22 -10.66 -21.57
N TYR A 599 -20.18 -10.15 -20.78
CA TYR A 599 -20.90 -10.86 -19.72
C TYR A 599 -21.54 -12.17 -20.18
N GLY A 600 -22.34 -12.12 -21.25
CA GLY A 600 -23.06 -13.30 -21.74
C GLY A 600 -22.14 -14.40 -22.29
N ASN A 601 -20.85 -14.08 -22.51
CA ASN A 601 -19.81 -15.04 -22.89
C ASN A 601 -18.82 -15.35 -21.76
N ASN A 602 -19.01 -14.83 -20.55
CA ASN A 602 -18.16 -15.07 -19.38
C ASN A 602 -16.65 -14.83 -19.66
N ARG A 603 -16.33 -13.72 -20.32
CA ARG A 603 -14.96 -13.42 -20.76
C ARG A 603 -14.63 -11.92 -20.71
N ILE A 604 -13.33 -11.61 -20.72
CA ILE A 604 -12.81 -10.26 -20.98
C ILE A 604 -12.12 -10.26 -22.35
N VAL A 605 -12.49 -9.28 -23.18
CA VAL A 605 -11.96 -9.11 -24.54
C VAL A 605 -11.21 -7.78 -24.61
N LEU A 606 -9.97 -7.82 -25.05
CA LEU A 606 -9.16 -6.64 -25.38
C LEU A 606 -9.48 -6.22 -26.82
N TRP A 607 -9.89 -4.97 -27.01
CA TRP A 607 -10.17 -4.40 -28.33
C TRP A 607 -9.22 -3.26 -28.62
N LEU A 608 -8.29 -3.49 -29.54
CA LEU A 608 -7.31 -2.46 -29.95
C LEU A 608 -8.00 -1.39 -30.80
N LEU A 609 -7.51 -0.17 -30.71
CA LEU A 609 -8.06 0.96 -31.47
C LEU A 609 -8.04 0.66 -32.98
N GLY A 610 -9.21 0.78 -33.62
CA GLY A 610 -9.37 0.51 -35.06
C GLY A 610 -9.40 -0.96 -35.46
N SER A 611 -9.29 -1.89 -34.53
CA SER A 611 -9.43 -3.33 -34.80
C SER A 611 -10.86 -3.69 -35.14
N THR A 612 -11.05 -4.67 -36.03
CA THR A 612 -12.34 -5.24 -36.38
C THR A 612 -12.73 -6.44 -35.49
N SER A 613 -11.82 -6.92 -34.65
CA SER A 613 -12.03 -8.04 -33.73
C SER A 613 -11.25 -7.83 -32.42
N GLY A 614 -11.77 -8.40 -31.34
CA GLY A 614 -11.10 -8.41 -30.05
C GLY A 614 -10.12 -9.57 -29.89
N ILE A 615 -9.38 -9.55 -28.80
CA ILE A 615 -8.45 -10.58 -28.32
C ILE A 615 -8.98 -11.11 -27.01
N LEU A 616 -9.17 -12.42 -26.84
CA LEU A 616 -9.55 -13.02 -25.57
C LEU A 616 -8.36 -12.93 -24.59
N ILE A 617 -8.56 -12.31 -23.43
CA ILE A 617 -7.50 -12.08 -22.44
C ILE A 617 -7.79 -12.70 -21.07
N ALA A 618 -9.06 -12.97 -20.74
CA ALA A 618 -9.43 -13.66 -19.51
C ALA A 618 -10.81 -14.33 -19.66
N GLY A 619 -11.02 -15.41 -18.93
CA GLY A 619 -12.25 -16.23 -19.04
C GLY A 619 -12.23 -17.16 -20.25
N SER A 620 -13.30 -17.90 -20.41
CA SER A 620 -13.44 -18.85 -21.51
C SER A 620 -14.92 -18.96 -21.87
N ASN A 621 -15.40 -18.86 -22.99
CA ASN A 621 -16.83 -18.91 -23.37
C ASN A 621 -17.71 -19.94 -22.59
N THR A 622 -17.14 -20.62 -21.62
CA THR A 622 -17.83 -21.53 -20.69
C THR A 622 -17.69 -20.97 -19.26
N TYR A 623 -18.83 -20.95 -18.55
CA TYR A 623 -18.82 -20.57 -17.14
C TYR A 623 -18.26 -21.66 -16.23
N GLY A 624 -17.72 -21.30 -15.09
CA GLY A 624 -17.22 -22.26 -14.10
C GLY A 624 -16.34 -21.61 -13.03
N VAL A 625 -15.87 -22.44 -12.10
CA VAL A 625 -15.11 -22.02 -10.92
C VAL A 625 -13.59 -22.21 -11.06
N LEU A 626 -13.11 -22.83 -12.16
CA LEU A 626 -11.69 -23.02 -12.39
C LEU A 626 -10.96 -21.66 -12.47
N PRO A 627 -9.64 -21.61 -12.23
CA PRO A 627 -8.87 -20.34 -12.29
C PRO A 627 -8.92 -19.64 -13.66
N SER A 628 -9.15 -20.36 -14.75
CA SER A 628 -9.31 -19.84 -16.10
C SER A 628 -10.76 -19.52 -16.50
N GLN A 629 -11.71 -19.77 -15.63
CA GLN A 629 -13.13 -19.57 -15.89
C GLN A 629 -13.69 -18.43 -15.05
N LEU A 630 -14.73 -17.80 -15.59
CA LEU A 630 -15.55 -16.79 -14.92
C LEU A 630 -17.01 -17.26 -14.94
N PHE A 631 -17.79 -16.74 -14.01
CA PHE A 631 -19.23 -16.94 -13.98
C PHE A 631 -19.94 -15.64 -13.63
N GLU A 632 -20.73 -15.12 -14.57
CA GLU A 632 -21.44 -13.84 -14.40
C GLU A 632 -20.51 -12.70 -13.90
N PRO A 633 -19.39 -12.40 -14.60
CA PRO A 633 -18.49 -11.35 -14.18
C PRO A 633 -19.15 -9.98 -14.31
N TYR A 634 -18.96 -9.08 -13.31
CA TYR A 634 -19.68 -7.79 -13.26
C TYR A 634 -18.80 -6.57 -13.52
N SER A 635 -17.55 -6.59 -13.14
CA SER A 635 -16.62 -5.47 -13.37
C SER A 635 -15.22 -5.93 -13.75
N VAL A 636 -14.50 -5.09 -14.49
CA VAL A 636 -13.08 -5.27 -14.80
C VAL A 636 -12.35 -3.99 -14.49
N ARG A 637 -11.12 -4.12 -13.92
CA ARG A 637 -10.19 -3.02 -13.63
C ARG A 637 -8.77 -3.46 -13.98
N LEU A 638 -7.85 -2.50 -14.01
CA LEU A 638 -6.41 -2.76 -14.05
C LEU A 638 -5.78 -2.32 -12.74
N ASP A 639 -4.86 -3.14 -12.22
CA ASP A 639 -3.98 -2.70 -11.13
C ASP A 639 -2.75 -1.93 -11.68
N SER A 640 -1.89 -1.43 -10.80
CA SER A 640 -0.72 -0.64 -11.19
C SER A 640 0.30 -1.41 -12.05
N THR A 641 0.23 -2.74 -12.05
CA THR A 641 1.08 -3.61 -12.88
C THR A 641 0.47 -3.92 -14.24
N GLY A 642 -0.76 -3.46 -14.49
CA GLY A 642 -1.54 -3.80 -15.67
C GLY A 642 -2.25 -5.16 -15.60
N ALA A 643 -2.24 -5.83 -14.45
CA ALA A 643 -2.99 -7.07 -14.26
C ALA A 643 -4.50 -6.79 -14.23
N LEU A 644 -5.29 -7.71 -14.79
CA LEU A 644 -6.74 -7.60 -14.77
C LEU A 644 -7.28 -7.99 -13.40
N ILE A 645 -8.11 -7.15 -12.84
CA ILE A 645 -8.92 -7.41 -11.65
C ILE A 645 -10.36 -7.58 -12.11
N VAL A 646 -10.88 -8.78 -11.95
CA VAL A 646 -12.23 -9.14 -12.44
C VAL A 646 -13.10 -9.54 -11.26
N ASP A 647 -14.24 -8.91 -11.15
CA ASP A 647 -15.31 -9.33 -10.24
C ASP A 647 -16.03 -10.53 -10.87
N ASP A 648 -15.77 -11.71 -10.32
CA ASP A 648 -16.34 -13.00 -10.71
C ASP A 648 -17.57 -13.31 -9.82
N CYS A 649 -18.62 -12.52 -10.01
CA CYS A 649 -19.79 -12.38 -9.14
C CYS A 649 -20.48 -13.73 -8.87
N GLY A 650 -20.79 -14.51 -9.91
CA GLY A 650 -21.44 -15.80 -9.79
C GLY A 650 -20.61 -16.85 -9.04
N ASN A 651 -19.28 -16.63 -8.94
CA ASN A 651 -18.37 -17.44 -8.14
C ASN A 651 -17.98 -16.79 -6.78
N ASN A 652 -18.63 -15.70 -6.39
CA ASN A 652 -18.43 -15.05 -5.09
C ASN A 652 -16.93 -14.72 -4.79
N ARG A 653 -16.20 -14.21 -5.79
CA ARG A 653 -14.76 -13.95 -5.68
C ARG A 653 -14.29 -12.80 -6.57
N ILE A 654 -13.13 -12.24 -6.24
CA ILE A 654 -12.38 -11.33 -7.11
C ILE A 654 -11.14 -12.06 -7.62
N GLN A 655 -10.98 -12.06 -8.94
CA GLN A 655 -9.90 -12.76 -9.65
C GLN A 655 -8.88 -11.75 -10.19
N ARG A 656 -7.60 -12.08 -10.05
CA ARG A 656 -6.47 -11.33 -10.61
C ARG A 656 -5.77 -12.16 -11.67
N PHE A 657 -5.75 -11.67 -12.92
CA PHE A 657 -5.00 -12.25 -14.03
C PHE A 657 -3.70 -11.45 -14.21
N PRO A 658 -2.55 -11.97 -13.80
CA PRO A 658 -1.29 -11.26 -13.88
C PRO A 658 -0.81 -11.08 -15.31
N VAL A 659 -0.08 -10.00 -15.57
CA VAL A 659 0.62 -9.78 -16.83
C VAL A 659 1.84 -10.69 -16.88
N LEU A 660 1.97 -11.49 -17.94
CA LEU A 660 3.12 -12.34 -18.21
C LEU A 660 4.21 -11.61 -18.98
N CYS A 661 3.81 -10.70 -19.88
CA CYS A 661 4.70 -9.95 -20.72
C CYS A 661 4.00 -8.68 -21.25
N SER A 662 4.74 -7.55 -21.29
CA SER A 662 4.25 -6.29 -21.85
C SER A 662 5.37 -5.60 -22.64
N PRO A 663 5.06 -4.87 -23.75
CA PRO A 663 6.05 -4.10 -24.50
C PRO A 663 6.80 -3.06 -23.64
N ASN A 664 6.17 -2.60 -22.55
CA ASN A 664 6.70 -1.60 -21.63
C ASN A 664 7.27 -2.20 -20.35
N MET A 665 7.27 -3.52 -20.17
CA MET A 665 7.95 -4.16 -19.06
C MET A 665 9.43 -4.28 -19.34
N THR A 666 10.26 -3.56 -18.59
CA THR A 666 11.64 -4.00 -18.35
C THR A 666 11.58 -5.38 -17.67
N PRO A 667 12.37 -6.39 -18.09
CA PRO A 667 12.24 -7.73 -17.56
C PRO A 667 12.51 -7.77 -16.07
N SER A 668 11.47 -8.00 -15.25
CA SER A 668 11.62 -8.39 -13.86
C SER A 668 11.91 -9.89 -13.85
N SER A 669 13.14 -10.27 -13.49
CA SER A 669 13.51 -11.66 -13.30
C SER A 669 12.85 -12.22 -12.02
N SER A 670 11.66 -12.78 -12.13
CA SER A 670 11.11 -13.69 -11.14
C SER A 670 11.13 -15.10 -11.71
N SER A 671 12.25 -15.78 -11.57
CA SER A 671 12.33 -17.23 -11.75
C SER A 671 12.00 -17.91 -10.41
N SER A 672 10.76 -18.31 -10.23
CA SER A 672 10.42 -19.32 -9.24
C SER A 672 10.79 -20.69 -9.83
N THR A 673 11.98 -21.17 -9.53
CA THR A 673 12.36 -22.58 -9.74
C THR A 673 11.74 -23.42 -8.64
N THR A 674 10.61 -24.02 -8.91
CA THR A 674 10.14 -25.19 -8.16
C THR A 674 11.04 -26.37 -8.57
N SER A 675 12.01 -26.71 -7.73
CA SER A 675 12.77 -27.94 -7.84
C SER A 675 11.88 -29.11 -7.42
N VAL A 676 11.40 -29.85 -8.41
CA VAL A 676 10.85 -31.19 -8.17
C VAL A 676 12.05 -32.13 -8.02
N ALA A 677 12.28 -32.62 -6.82
CA ALA A 677 13.25 -33.67 -6.55
C ALA A 677 12.72 -34.99 -7.15
N THR A 678 13.26 -35.37 -8.30
CA THR A 678 13.10 -36.75 -8.82
C THR A 678 14.23 -37.61 -8.26
N THR A 679 13.89 -38.46 -7.31
CA THR A 679 14.74 -39.60 -6.92
C THR A 679 14.81 -40.59 -8.07
N SER A 680 15.96 -40.66 -8.73
CA SER A 680 16.27 -41.74 -9.70
C SER A 680 16.66 -43.00 -8.94
N GLN A 681 15.82 -44.01 -8.98
CA GLN A 681 16.27 -45.38 -8.76
C GLN A 681 16.63 -46.02 -10.11
N ASN A 682 17.90 -46.29 -10.28
CA ASN A 682 18.43 -47.15 -11.36
C ASN A 682 17.95 -48.59 -11.15
N THR A 683 17.14 -49.11 -12.05
CA THR A 683 16.98 -50.52 -12.25
C THR A 683 17.11 -50.80 -13.75
N THR A 684 18.23 -51.40 -14.08
CA THR A 684 18.53 -51.99 -15.39
C THR A 684 17.65 -53.23 -15.60
N MET A 685 16.81 -53.22 -16.64
CA MET A 685 16.25 -54.48 -17.16
C MET A 685 16.37 -54.54 -18.68
N ALA A 686 16.95 -55.64 -19.09
CA ALA A 686 17.27 -56.01 -20.46
C ALA A 686 16.00 -56.27 -21.30
N ILE A 687 16.05 -55.79 -22.54
CA ILE A 687 15.03 -56.06 -23.55
C ILE A 687 15.30 -57.41 -24.15
N SER A 688 14.33 -58.33 -24.07
CA SER A 688 14.27 -59.55 -24.90
C SER A 688 13.07 -59.43 -25.85
N LEU A 689 13.36 -59.38 -27.12
CA LEU A 689 12.42 -59.51 -28.24
C LEU A 689 11.99 -60.97 -28.43
N THR A 690 10.71 -61.24 -28.33
CA THR A 690 10.15 -62.44 -28.99
C THR A 690 8.81 -62.06 -29.65
N THR A 691 8.81 -62.18 -30.94
CA THR A 691 7.64 -62.28 -31.84
C THR A 691 6.84 -63.56 -31.55
N ASN A 692 5.52 -63.47 -31.47
CA ASN A 692 4.65 -64.49 -32.05
C ASN A 692 3.21 -64.06 -32.31
N SER A 693 2.77 -64.50 -33.40
CA SER A 693 1.61 -64.41 -34.23
C SER A 693 0.27 -64.82 -33.58
N LEU A 694 -0.78 -64.15 -34.10
CA LEU A 694 -2.17 -64.57 -34.31
C LEU A 694 -2.59 -66.00 -33.96
N THR A 695 -3.74 -66.14 -33.27
CA THR A 695 -4.90 -66.86 -33.75
C THR A 695 -6.18 -66.52 -32.99
N THR A 696 -7.26 -66.48 -33.78
CA THR A 696 -8.71 -66.32 -33.47
C THR A 696 -9.25 -67.52 -32.69
N SER A 697 -10.24 -67.30 -31.83
CA SER A 697 -11.62 -67.84 -31.90
C SER A 697 -12.28 -68.08 -30.53
N ALA A 698 -13.55 -67.80 -30.56
CA ALA A 698 -14.72 -68.08 -29.72
C ALA A 698 -14.98 -67.09 -28.58
#